data_229e3e89f3462668c02627d516f3fb03
#
_entry.id   229e3e89f3462668c02627d516f3fb03
#
_cell.length_a   1.000
_cell.length_b   1.000
_cell.length_c   1.000
_cell.angle_alpha   90.00
_cell.angle_beta   90.00
_cell.angle_gamma   90.00
#
_symmetry.space_group_name_H-M   'P 1'
#
loop_
_entity.id
_entity.type
_entity.pdbx_description
1 polymer ?
#
loop_
_entity_poly.entity_id
_entity_poly.type
_entity_poly.pdbx_seq_one_letter_code
_entity_poly.pdbx_strand_id
1 'polypeptide(L)'
;MHLDEFAAHLKFPLDEFQHQACQAVENDHGVLVCAPTGAGKTIIGEFAVSLALSRGTKCFYTTPIKALSNQKYHDLVAAHGPETIGLLTGDTTINHNADILVMTTEVLRNMIYAQSPTFDRLTHVVMDEIHYLSDKTRGSVWEEIILGLHDSIKIIGLSATVSNSEEFGHWLTTVRGNTDIIVTDHRPVPLNQWMLVGTTLHPLFEPNTTTLNHQLATHINKLEHTYQDNHPTFRTRSTNPNHTTQPPKPNYRPLGRPEVTTILAANNMLPAITFIFSRIGCDSALAQCLRSRINLTTPEETNRIKHIIDTNITTIPEEDLKVLGYRNWRTALTRGFAAHHAGMLPAFRHIVEELFVNGLLKVVFATETLALGINMPARTVILEKLVKFDGEGHADLTPGQYTQLTGRAGRRGIDVLGNAVVQWSPAMDPQQVANLASTRTYPLVSTFTPGYNMSVNLLKTMGFTAAHHLLEMSFAQFQANKSIVGHAHQVEKAEQRVRELEQQLEEELAARQVPSEQPLAEFLEYMQLQRDLSLEERNAKKLRIRQRREAVTAVLSKVRVGDVLALSTKKRPVLAVVVKAPGRPADPRVGIIMESGWRGTVEVDDFAVPPKVVSHMRLGGYHKTMDTKQVVKNLKKYAHSRPKKLRAATTDKLTKKALALHAAVRGHPVRYWQQVDDLTQIGHDIIRARTEVDKLHATVDASVDTLGKEFDRILGLLAELDYVEYVDGDRNNPRVSEEGERLALIHSECDLLVAQCLRRGIWDGLDPAELAGVVSLCTFENRRETRGEPIGATDAMADAMDNTIRLWEELHSDERRHQLPETRYPDSGFALAIHQWAAGAPLGYCMAAAAECGAELTPGDFVRQARQVVDLLEQVRKTGYHEDTIWAARHAVDAIRRGVVAIGA
;
A
#
# COMPACT_ATOMS: atom_id res chain seq x y z
N MET A 1 -15.19 -38.06 18.54
CA MET A 1 -16.58 -38.58 18.25
C MET A 1 -17.27 -37.73 17.19
N HIS A 2 -17.45 -36.44 17.35
CA HIS A 2 -18.01 -35.62 16.26
C HIS A 2 -17.07 -35.49 15.05
N LEU A 3 -15.75 -35.47 15.30
CA LEU A 3 -14.74 -35.48 14.26
C LEU A 3 -14.84 -36.68 13.32
N ASP A 4 -15.10 -37.90 13.88
CA ASP A 4 -15.21 -39.11 13.05
C ASP A 4 -16.47 -39.07 12.15
N GLU A 5 -17.58 -38.54 12.70
CA GLU A 5 -18.81 -38.33 11.94
C GLU A 5 -18.60 -37.28 10.83
N PHE A 6 -17.98 -36.19 11.17
CA PHE A 6 -17.66 -35.13 10.18
C PHE A 6 -16.75 -35.68 9.08
N ALA A 7 -15.66 -36.37 9.44
CA ALA A 7 -14.74 -36.98 8.49
C ALA A 7 -15.40 -37.98 7.56
N ALA A 8 -16.37 -38.77 8.08
CA ALA A 8 -17.12 -39.75 7.28
C ALA A 8 -18.03 -39.12 6.21
N HIS A 9 -18.46 -37.86 6.40
CA HIS A 9 -19.25 -37.11 5.42
C HIS A 9 -18.42 -36.43 4.35
N LEU A 10 -17.10 -36.35 4.53
CA LEU A 10 -16.20 -35.74 3.56
C LEU A 10 -15.95 -36.70 2.37
N LYS A 11 -15.81 -36.13 1.18
CA LYS A 11 -15.49 -36.89 -0.05
C LYS A 11 -14.01 -37.26 -0.18
N PHE A 12 -13.20 -36.91 0.79
CA PHE A 12 -11.75 -37.10 0.82
C PHE A 12 -11.27 -37.25 2.27
N PRO A 13 -10.16 -37.98 2.50
CA PRO A 13 -9.58 -38.07 3.84
C PRO A 13 -8.99 -36.72 4.29
N LEU A 14 -9.07 -36.47 5.59
CA LEU A 14 -8.39 -35.33 6.19
C LEU A 14 -6.87 -35.50 6.12
N ASP A 15 -6.15 -34.42 5.81
CA ASP A 15 -4.72 -34.37 5.97
C ASP A 15 -4.38 -34.38 7.47
N GLU A 16 -3.18 -34.80 7.84
CA GLU A 16 -2.75 -34.91 9.25
C GLU A 16 -2.93 -33.62 10.04
N PHE A 17 -2.50 -32.47 9.46
CA PHE A 17 -2.65 -31.17 10.12
C PHE A 17 -4.13 -30.76 10.31
N GLN A 18 -5.01 -31.16 9.36
CA GLN A 18 -6.45 -30.91 9.47
C GLN A 18 -7.07 -31.75 10.58
N HIS A 19 -6.66 -33.01 10.67
CA HIS A 19 -7.12 -33.89 11.72
C HIS A 19 -6.69 -33.39 13.10
N GLN A 20 -5.42 -33.02 13.27
CA GLN A 20 -4.88 -32.45 14.51
C GLN A 20 -5.63 -31.17 14.91
N ALA A 21 -5.89 -30.27 13.96
CA ALA A 21 -6.57 -29.02 14.23
C ALA A 21 -8.04 -29.25 14.62
N CYS A 22 -8.76 -30.11 13.92
CA CYS A 22 -10.13 -30.45 14.26
C CYS A 22 -10.22 -31.15 15.63
N GLN A 23 -9.27 -32.03 15.96
CA GLN A 23 -9.19 -32.68 17.28
C GLN A 23 -8.99 -31.66 18.41
N ALA A 24 -8.12 -30.65 18.20
CA ALA A 24 -7.94 -29.58 19.18
C ALA A 24 -9.21 -28.75 19.38
N VAL A 25 -9.92 -28.39 18.28
CA VAL A 25 -11.22 -27.72 18.36
C VAL A 25 -12.27 -28.57 19.10
N GLU A 26 -12.33 -29.88 18.85
CA GLU A 26 -13.24 -30.79 19.54
C GLU A 26 -12.96 -30.85 21.05
N ASN A 27 -11.69 -30.70 21.46
CA ASN A 27 -11.23 -30.62 22.85
C ASN A 27 -11.38 -29.24 23.49
N ASP A 28 -12.10 -28.31 22.86
CA ASP A 28 -12.33 -26.93 23.31
C ASP A 28 -11.03 -26.10 23.46
N HIS A 29 -10.01 -26.36 22.62
CA HIS A 29 -8.83 -25.55 22.50
C HIS A 29 -9.04 -24.49 21.39
N GLY A 30 -8.38 -23.34 21.53
CA GLY A 30 -8.12 -22.45 20.42
C GLY A 30 -7.12 -23.09 19.45
N VAL A 31 -7.11 -22.69 18.20
CA VAL A 31 -6.18 -23.23 17.20
C VAL A 31 -5.62 -22.12 16.31
N LEU A 32 -4.32 -22.12 16.10
CA LEU A 32 -3.66 -21.35 15.05
C LEU A 32 -3.09 -22.29 14.00
N VAL A 33 -3.65 -22.25 12.79
CA VAL A 33 -3.20 -23.08 11.68
C VAL A 33 -2.46 -22.24 10.65
N CYS A 34 -1.16 -22.48 10.50
CA CYS A 34 -0.31 -21.86 9.51
C CYS A 34 0.01 -22.86 8.40
N ALA A 35 -0.63 -22.73 7.25
CA ALA A 35 -0.46 -23.64 6.13
C ALA A 35 -0.51 -22.91 4.78
N PRO A 36 0.12 -23.45 3.70
CA PRO A 36 0.11 -22.82 2.38
C PRO A 36 -1.30 -22.55 1.85
N THR A 37 -1.42 -21.56 0.97
CA THR A 37 -2.67 -21.32 0.25
C THR A 37 -3.02 -22.54 -0.60
N GLY A 38 -4.28 -22.96 -0.55
CA GLY A 38 -4.74 -24.19 -1.23
C GLY A 38 -4.52 -25.49 -0.46
N ALA A 39 -3.95 -25.46 0.77
CA ALA A 39 -3.81 -26.66 1.62
C ALA A 39 -5.16 -27.16 2.17
N GLY A 40 -6.23 -26.40 2.08
CA GLY A 40 -7.55 -26.78 2.58
C GLY A 40 -7.79 -26.43 4.05
N LYS A 41 -7.22 -25.34 4.53
CA LYS A 41 -7.44 -24.80 5.89
C LYS A 41 -8.90 -24.58 6.25
N THR A 42 -9.71 -24.20 5.28
CA THR A 42 -11.13 -23.88 5.42
C THR A 42 -11.94 -25.00 6.07
N ILE A 43 -11.53 -26.28 5.89
CA ILE A 43 -12.22 -27.43 6.47
C ILE A 43 -12.25 -27.40 8.01
N ILE A 44 -11.24 -26.78 8.64
CA ILE A 44 -11.16 -26.64 10.10
C ILE A 44 -12.23 -25.65 10.58
N GLY A 45 -12.43 -24.55 9.86
CA GLY A 45 -13.52 -23.63 10.13
C GLY A 45 -14.90 -24.24 9.89
N GLU A 46 -15.06 -25.07 8.86
CA GLU A 46 -16.30 -25.84 8.58
C GLU A 46 -16.56 -26.87 9.67
N PHE A 47 -15.52 -27.50 10.20
CA PHE A 47 -15.64 -28.39 11.37
C PHE A 47 -16.12 -27.63 12.61
N ALA A 48 -15.58 -26.44 12.89
CA ALA A 48 -16.03 -25.63 14.02
C ALA A 48 -17.51 -25.23 13.92
N VAL A 49 -17.95 -24.87 12.69
CA VAL A 49 -19.37 -24.61 12.39
C VAL A 49 -20.23 -25.85 12.67
N SER A 50 -19.83 -27.01 12.13
CA SER A 50 -20.53 -28.26 12.34
C SER A 50 -20.59 -28.66 13.83
N LEU A 51 -19.50 -28.47 14.57
CA LEU A 51 -19.42 -28.77 16.00
C LEU A 51 -20.34 -27.85 16.81
N ALA A 52 -20.38 -26.55 16.49
CA ALA A 52 -21.25 -25.58 17.16
C ALA A 52 -22.73 -25.95 16.94
N LEU A 53 -23.12 -26.26 15.71
CA LEU A 53 -24.49 -26.69 15.40
C LEU A 53 -24.86 -27.99 16.17
N SER A 54 -23.97 -28.98 16.22
CA SER A 54 -24.22 -30.23 16.96
C SER A 54 -24.39 -30.02 18.47
N ARG A 55 -23.73 -29.00 19.02
CA ARG A 55 -23.80 -28.65 20.46
C ARG A 55 -24.93 -27.65 20.77
N GLY A 56 -25.65 -27.13 19.75
CA GLY A 56 -26.65 -26.07 19.92
C GLY A 56 -26.08 -24.75 20.40
N THR A 57 -24.83 -24.46 20.02
CA THR A 57 -24.10 -23.25 20.32
C THR A 57 -23.93 -22.39 19.06
N LYS A 58 -23.34 -21.19 19.19
CA LYS A 58 -23.09 -20.31 18.05
C LYS A 58 -21.63 -20.35 17.63
N CYS A 59 -21.38 -20.17 16.32
CA CYS A 59 -20.07 -19.95 15.76
C CYS A 59 -20.11 -18.75 14.79
N PHE A 60 -19.16 -17.84 14.94
CA PHE A 60 -18.99 -16.74 14.00
C PHE A 60 -17.81 -17.05 13.07
N TYR A 61 -18.04 -16.86 11.78
CA TYR A 61 -17.03 -17.05 10.74
C TYR A 61 -16.64 -15.70 10.16
N THR A 62 -15.44 -15.19 10.49
CA THR A 62 -15.00 -13.88 10.02
C THR A 62 -14.04 -13.99 8.85
N THR A 63 -14.15 -13.05 7.92
CA THR A 63 -13.27 -12.94 6.76
C THR A 63 -12.80 -11.50 6.56
N PRO A 64 -11.63 -11.27 5.94
CA PRO A 64 -11.08 -9.91 5.77
C PRO A 64 -11.82 -9.06 4.76
N ILE A 65 -12.62 -9.63 3.88
CA ILE A 65 -13.32 -8.89 2.82
C ILE A 65 -14.71 -9.44 2.55
N LYS A 66 -15.64 -8.55 2.19
CA LYS A 66 -17.04 -8.87 1.88
C LYS A 66 -17.22 -10.00 0.86
N ALA A 67 -16.42 -10.03 -0.20
CA ALA A 67 -16.52 -11.05 -1.24
C ALA A 67 -16.32 -12.46 -0.70
N LEU A 68 -15.38 -12.63 0.25
CA LEU A 68 -15.16 -13.90 0.96
C LEU A 68 -16.32 -14.24 1.87
N SER A 69 -16.86 -13.25 2.61
CA SER A 69 -18.03 -13.48 3.47
C SER A 69 -19.21 -13.99 2.64
N ASN A 70 -19.47 -13.35 1.50
CA ASN A 70 -20.56 -13.79 0.61
C ASN A 70 -20.32 -15.22 0.09
N GLN A 71 -19.11 -15.51 -0.40
CA GLN A 71 -18.77 -16.86 -0.87
C GLN A 71 -18.95 -17.90 0.23
N LYS A 72 -18.39 -17.64 1.42
CA LYS A 72 -18.47 -18.56 2.55
C LYS A 72 -19.90 -18.73 3.03
N TYR A 73 -20.71 -17.69 3.02
CA TYR A 73 -22.14 -17.75 3.31
C TYR A 73 -22.86 -18.72 2.36
N HIS A 74 -22.64 -18.60 1.05
CA HIS A 74 -23.26 -19.51 0.08
C HIS A 74 -22.78 -20.95 0.24
N ASP A 75 -21.48 -21.17 0.50
CA ASP A 75 -20.93 -22.51 0.75
C ASP A 75 -21.58 -23.16 1.99
N LEU A 76 -21.71 -22.41 3.10
CA LEU A 76 -22.30 -22.89 4.33
C LEU A 76 -23.82 -23.09 4.23
N VAL A 77 -24.53 -22.20 3.51
CA VAL A 77 -25.96 -22.38 3.22
C VAL A 77 -26.21 -23.66 2.41
N ALA A 78 -25.36 -23.94 1.43
CA ALA A 78 -25.45 -25.18 0.65
C ALA A 78 -25.23 -26.46 1.51
N ALA A 79 -24.39 -26.37 2.57
CA ALA A 79 -24.09 -27.47 3.46
C ALA A 79 -25.11 -27.64 4.60
N HIS A 80 -25.62 -26.55 5.17
CA HIS A 80 -26.38 -26.56 6.43
C HIS A 80 -27.78 -25.96 6.32
N GLY A 81 -28.17 -25.43 5.17
CA GLY A 81 -29.46 -24.77 4.93
C GLY A 81 -29.50 -23.27 5.33
N PRO A 82 -30.40 -22.51 4.72
CA PRO A 82 -30.46 -21.05 4.91
C PRO A 82 -30.98 -20.62 6.30
N GLU A 83 -31.70 -21.51 7.01
CA GLU A 83 -32.28 -21.21 8.32
C GLU A 83 -31.21 -21.07 9.43
N THR A 84 -30.10 -21.82 9.28
CA THR A 84 -29.04 -21.89 10.31
C THR A 84 -27.90 -20.91 10.06
N ILE A 85 -27.81 -20.35 8.87
CA ILE A 85 -26.72 -19.49 8.45
C ILE A 85 -27.20 -18.05 8.24
N GLY A 86 -26.45 -17.10 8.77
CA GLY A 86 -26.67 -15.67 8.54
C GLY A 86 -25.45 -14.99 7.92
N LEU A 87 -25.66 -13.82 7.34
CA LEU A 87 -24.61 -12.98 6.75
C LEU A 87 -24.71 -11.56 7.29
N LEU A 88 -23.61 -11.06 7.84
CA LEU A 88 -23.50 -9.68 8.32
C LEU A 88 -22.30 -9.00 7.68
N THR A 89 -22.54 -8.03 6.82
CA THR A 89 -21.51 -7.17 6.22
C THR A 89 -21.91 -5.71 6.39
N GLY A 90 -21.05 -4.76 6.07
CA GLY A 90 -21.36 -3.33 6.25
C GLY A 90 -22.67 -2.87 5.59
N ASP A 91 -23.08 -3.53 4.50
CA ASP A 91 -24.23 -3.15 3.69
C ASP A 91 -25.27 -4.27 3.49
N THR A 92 -25.07 -5.46 4.07
CA THR A 92 -25.97 -6.62 3.88
C THR A 92 -26.18 -7.33 5.22
N THR A 93 -27.44 -7.56 5.56
CA THR A 93 -27.85 -8.32 6.72
C THR A 93 -28.86 -9.40 6.31
N ILE A 94 -28.51 -10.66 6.47
CA ILE A 94 -29.38 -11.82 6.21
C ILE A 94 -29.39 -12.67 7.47
N ASN A 95 -30.58 -13.00 7.99
CA ASN A 95 -30.77 -13.89 9.15
C ASN A 95 -29.81 -13.56 10.32
N HIS A 96 -29.90 -12.37 10.86
CA HIS A 96 -28.99 -11.85 11.92
C HIS A 96 -29.04 -12.64 13.24
N ASN A 97 -30.06 -13.44 13.46
CA ASN A 97 -30.23 -14.28 14.66
C ASN A 97 -29.73 -15.73 14.47
N ALA A 98 -29.22 -16.06 13.30
CA ALA A 98 -28.73 -17.41 13.01
C ALA A 98 -27.68 -17.89 14.03
N ASP A 99 -27.59 -19.19 14.23
CA ASP A 99 -26.57 -19.79 15.09
C ASP A 99 -25.19 -19.68 14.48
N ILE A 100 -25.09 -19.68 13.16
CA ILE A 100 -23.84 -19.44 12.42
C ILE A 100 -23.92 -18.11 11.70
N LEU A 101 -23.04 -17.17 12.05
CA LEU A 101 -22.97 -15.89 11.40
C LEU A 101 -21.65 -15.75 10.62
N VAL A 102 -21.78 -15.55 9.31
CA VAL A 102 -20.64 -15.19 8.47
C VAL A 102 -20.58 -13.67 8.40
N MET A 103 -19.41 -13.09 8.63
CA MET A 103 -19.27 -11.63 8.70
C MET A 103 -17.88 -11.14 8.30
N THR A 104 -17.77 -9.85 8.03
CA THR A 104 -16.45 -9.23 7.94
C THR A 104 -15.88 -8.95 9.34
N THR A 105 -14.56 -8.91 9.43
CA THR A 105 -13.84 -8.72 10.68
C THR A 105 -14.26 -7.42 11.39
N GLU A 106 -14.49 -6.33 10.65
CA GLU A 106 -14.92 -5.04 11.19
C GLU A 106 -16.31 -5.12 11.83
N VAL A 107 -17.20 -5.92 11.27
CA VAL A 107 -18.56 -6.11 11.87
C VAL A 107 -18.43 -6.78 13.23
N LEU A 108 -17.60 -7.82 13.36
CA LEU A 108 -17.38 -8.47 14.65
C LEU A 108 -16.81 -7.51 15.69
N ARG A 109 -15.80 -6.69 15.32
CA ARG A 109 -15.27 -5.65 16.21
C ARG A 109 -16.37 -4.70 16.69
N ASN A 110 -17.19 -4.19 15.77
CA ASN A 110 -18.27 -3.27 16.12
C ASN A 110 -19.31 -3.93 17.04
N MET A 111 -19.59 -5.22 16.86
CA MET A 111 -20.46 -5.98 17.75
C MET A 111 -19.87 -6.12 19.16
N ILE A 112 -18.56 -6.30 19.28
CA ILE A 112 -17.86 -6.34 20.59
C ILE A 112 -18.05 -5.02 21.32
N TYR A 113 -17.79 -3.90 20.66
CA TYR A 113 -17.95 -2.57 21.25
C TYR A 113 -19.42 -2.25 21.59
N ALA A 114 -20.37 -2.74 20.80
CA ALA A 114 -21.80 -2.59 21.07
C ALA A 114 -22.33 -3.56 22.13
N GLN A 115 -21.49 -4.45 22.68
CA GLN A 115 -21.89 -5.52 23.62
C GLN A 115 -23.14 -6.25 23.11
N SER A 116 -23.12 -6.69 21.86
CA SER A 116 -24.27 -7.26 21.16
C SER A 116 -24.82 -8.50 21.90
N PRO A 117 -26.13 -8.60 22.13
CA PRO A 117 -26.74 -9.81 22.73
C PRO A 117 -26.56 -11.06 21.85
N THR A 118 -26.11 -10.90 20.62
CA THR A 118 -25.85 -12.01 19.69
C THR A 118 -24.71 -12.91 20.17
N PHE A 119 -23.85 -12.42 21.09
CA PHE A 119 -22.78 -13.24 21.72
C PHE A 119 -23.30 -14.33 22.65
N ASP A 120 -24.60 -14.30 23.04
CA ASP A 120 -25.18 -15.39 23.82
C ASP A 120 -24.98 -16.74 23.13
N ARG A 121 -24.48 -17.71 23.87
CA ARG A 121 -24.14 -19.07 23.41
C ARG A 121 -23.00 -19.13 22.36
N LEU A 122 -22.26 -18.03 22.12
CA LEU A 122 -21.12 -18.06 21.23
C LEU A 122 -19.96 -18.81 21.87
N THR A 123 -19.44 -19.83 21.18
CA THR A 123 -18.35 -20.67 21.68
C THR A 123 -17.10 -20.57 20.80
N HIS A 124 -17.28 -20.36 19.51
CA HIS A 124 -16.18 -20.36 18.55
C HIS A 124 -16.23 -19.15 17.62
N VAL A 125 -15.07 -18.57 17.35
CA VAL A 125 -14.86 -17.56 16.32
C VAL A 125 -13.78 -18.05 15.36
N VAL A 126 -14.14 -18.24 14.11
CA VAL A 126 -13.19 -18.52 13.03
C VAL A 126 -12.69 -17.20 12.47
N MET A 127 -11.38 -16.99 12.55
CA MET A 127 -10.69 -15.84 11.96
C MET A 127 -9.93 -16.30 10.73
N ASP A 128 -10.60 -16.26 9.58
CA ASP A 128 -9.96 -16.63 8.32
C ASP A 128 -8.99 -15.58 7.84
N GLU A 129 -7.88 -16.03 7.24
CA GLU A 129 -6.78 -15.17 6.79
C GLU A 129 -6.23 -14.24 7.90
N ILE A 130 -6.04 -14.77 9.13
CA ILE A 130 -5.60 -13.98 10.30
C ILE A 130 -4.29 -13.20 10.06
N HIS A 131 -3.48 -13.58 9.09
CA HIS A 131 -2.25 -12.85 8.71
C HIS A 131 -2.51 -11.45 8.13
N TYR A 132 -3.75 -11.08 7.85
CA TYR A 132 -4.15 -9.70 7.58
C TYR A 132 -3.94 -8.73 8.76
N LEU A 133 -3.65 -9.25 9.93
CA LEU A 133 -3.17 -8.45 11.06
C LEU A 133 -1.97 -7.55 10.68
N SER A 134 -1.19 -7.94 9.68
CA SER A 134 -0.09 -7.12 9.14
C SER A 134 -0.52 -6.12 8.06
N ASP A 135 -1.80 -5.98 7.76
CA ASP A 135 -2.29 -4.97 6.82
C ASP A 135 -2.19 -3.57 7.44
N LYS A 136 -1.55 -2.63 6.74
CA LYS A 136 -1.24 -1.29 7.25
C LYS A 136 -2.48 -0.48 7.64
N THR A 137 -3.61 -0.71 6.97
CA THR A 137 -4.81 0.10 7.14
C THR A 137 -5.87 -0.55 8.01
N ARG A 138 -5.90 -1.88 8.05
CA ARG A 138 -6.98 -2.66 8.67
C ARG A 138 -6.51 -3.67 9.70
N GLY A 139 -5.20 -3.87 9.85
CA GLY A 139 -4.62 -4.91 10.69
C GLY A 139 -4.99 -4.81 12.16
N SER A 140 -5.16 -3.59 12.69
CA SER A 140 -5.55 -3.33 14.08
C SER A 140 -6.83 -4.07 14.49
N VAL A 141 -7.78 -4.19 13.58
CA VAL A 141 -9.09 -4.83 13.85
C VAL A 141 -8.96 -6.27 14.34
N TRP A 142 -7.97 -7.02 13.84
CA TRP A 142 -7.73 -8.41 14.28
C TRP A 142 -7.28 -8.48 15.73
N GLU A 143 -6.37 -7.60 16.14
CA GLU A 143 -5.92 -7.54 17.54
C GLU A 143 -7.03 -7.06 18.46
N GLU A 144 -7.81 -6.06 18.06
CA GLU A 144 -8.99 -5.59 18.81
C GLU A 144 -9.96 -6.73 19.10
N ILE A 145 -10.22 -7.60 18.13
CA ILE A 145 -11.10 -8.76 18.30
C ILE A 145 -10.45 -9.79 19.23
N ILE A 146 -9.20 -10.17 18.99
CA ILE A 146 -8.49 -11.17 19.78
C ILE A 146 -8.47 -10.77 21.26
N LEU A 147 -8.23 -9.49 21.53
CA LEU A 147 -8.15 -8.94 22.87
C LEU A 147 -9.52 -8.67 23.49
N GLY A 148 -10.52 -8.30 22.66
CA GLY A 148 -11.85 -7.87 23.14
C GLY A 148 -12.86 -9.01 23.32
N LEU A 149 -12.63 -10.21 22.76
CA LEU A 149 -13.51 -11.35 22.96
C LEU A 149 -13.39 -11.94 24.36
N HIS A 150 -14.50 -12.39 24.93
CA HIS A 150 -14.51 -13.08 26.23
C HIS A 150 -13.63 -14.35 26.19
N ASP A 151 -12.93 -14.68 27.28
CA ASP A 151 -11.93 -15.77 27.34
C ASP A 151 -12.52 -17.17 27.09
N SER A 152 -13.82 -17.35 27.36
CA SER A 152 -14.51 -18.61 27.07
C SER A 152 -14.67 -18.89 25.59
N ILE A 153 -14.59 -17.88 24.72
CA ILE A 153 -14.78 -18.02 23.29
C ILE A 153 -13.45 -18.46 22.65
N LYS A 154 -13.45 -19.58 21.93
CA LYS A 154 -12.26 -20.15 21.31
C LYS A 154 -12.04 -19.55 19.92
N ILE A 155 -10.80 -19.14 19.66
CA ILE A 155 -10.40 -18.57 18.36
C ILE A 155 -9.80 -19.68 17.50
N ILE A 156 -10.29 -19.79 16.26
CA ILE A 156 -9.75 -20.68 15.24
C ILE A 156 -9.12 -19.76 14.18
N GLY A 157 -7.81 -19.52 14.32
CA GLY A 157 -7.03 -18.67 13.41
C GLY A 157 -6.52 -19.46 12.21
N LEU A 158 -6.95 -19.11 11.00
CA LEU A 158 -6.46 -19.71 9.77
C LEU A 158 -5.51 -18.73 9.06
N SER A 159 -4.27 -19.13 8.87
CA SER A 159 -3.20 -18.29 8.34
C SER A 159 -2.52 -18.89 7.12
N ALA A 160 -1.98 -18.04 6.25
CA ALA A 160 -0.90 -18.46 5.35
C ALA A 160 0.37 -18.82 6.15
N THR A 161 1.38 -19.38 5.49
CA THR A 161 2.67 -19.67 6.13
C THR A 161 3.39 -18.38 6.49
N VAL A 162 3.66 -18.18 7.79
CA VAL A 162 4.41 -17.03 8.32
C VAL A 162 5.70 -17.51 8.98
N SER A 163 6.76 -16.69 8.96
CA SER A 163 8.08 -17.07 9.46
C SER A 163 8.18 -17.04 10.99
N ASN A 164 7.32 -16.26 11.64
CA ASN A 164 7.27 -16.09 13.09
C ASN A 164 5.97 -16.67 13.69
N SER A 165 5.48 -17.77 13.13
CA SER A 165 4.28 -18.47 13.62
C SER A 165 4.38 -18.87 15.09
N GLU A 166 5.58 -19.27 15.56
CA GLU A 166 5.82 -19.57 16.98
C GLU A 166 5.67 -18.34 17.87
N GLU A 167 6.21 -17.19 17.44
CA GLU A 167 6.09 -15.92 18.16
C GLU A 167 4.63 -15.48 18.28
N PHE A 168 3.90 -15.50 17.18
CA PHE A 168 2.49 -15.14 17.15
C PHE A 168 1.64 -16.13 17.96
N GLY A 169 1.93 -17.42 17.84
CA GLY A 169 1.27 -18.46 18.60
C GLY A 169 1.52 -18.37 20.10
N HIS A 170 2.76 -18.05 20.52
CA HIS A 170 3.08 -17.82 21.91
C HIS A 170 2.30 -16.62 22.48
N TRP A 171 2.27 -15.51 21.76
CA TRP A 171 1.44 -14.37 22.14
C TRP A 171 -0.04 -14.76 22.24
N LEU A 172 -0.58 -15.46 21.24
CA LEU A 172 -1.98 -15.89 21.23
C LEU A 172 -2.30 -16.80 22.41
N THR A 173 -1.41 -17.74 22.76
CA THR A 173 -1.55 -18.62 23.93
C THR A 173 -1.50 -17.81 25.24
N THR A 174 -0.65 -16.78 25.30
CA THR A 174 -0.56 -15.90 26.48
C THR A 174 -1.86 -15.12 26.70
N VAL A 175 -2.47 -14.64 25.62
CA VAL A 175 -3.67 -13.79 25.68
C VAL A 175 -4.95 -14.61 25.78
N ARG A 176 -5.05 -15.78 25.10
CA ARG A 176 -6.28 -16.57 24.96
C ARG A 176 -6.26 -17.91 25.70
N GLY A 177 -5.15 -18.24 26.37
CA GLY A 177 -4.99 -19.53 27.03
C GLY A 177 -4.77 -20.68 26.06
N ASN A 178 -5.29 -21.85 26.37
CA ASN A 178 -5.07 -23.09 25.61
C ASN A 178 -5.32 -22.92 24.12
N THR A 179 -4.24 -22.77 23.36
CA THR A 179 -4.27 -22.60 21.90
C THR A 179 -3.19 -23.48 21.28
N ASP A 180 -3.59 -24.40 20.40
CA ASP A 180 -2.70 -25.30 19.70
C ASP A 180 -2.19 -24.63 18.41
N ILE A 181 -0.86 -24.69 18.21
CA ILE A 181 -0.19 -24.06 17.07
C ILE A 181 0.21 -25.16 16.10
N ILE A 182 -0.40 -25.19 14.92
CA ILE A 182 -0.19 -26.20 13.90
C ILE A 182 0.41 -25.55 12.67
N VAL A 183 1.63 -25.92 12.36
CA VAL A 183 2.38 -25.36 11.23
C VAL A 183 2.71 -26.48 10.26
N THR A 184 2.41 -26.27 8.98
CA THR A 184 2.77 -27.20 7.91
C THR A 184 3.20 -26.42 6.66
N ASP A 185 4.18 -26.94 5.96
CA ASP A 185 4.61 -26.47 4.64
C ASP A 185 4.10 -27.36 3.50
N HIS A 186 3.34 -28.41 3.86
CA HIS A 186 2.81 -29.36 2.88
C HIS A 186 1.81 -28.68 1.95
N ARG A 187 2.07 -28.80 0.66
CA ARG A 187 1.19 -28.33 -0.40
C ARG A 187 0.60 -29.52 -1.17
N PRO A 188 -0.73 -29.72 -1.14
CA PRO A 188 -1.37 -30.89 -1.79
C PRO A 188 -1.13 -30.99 -3.29
N VAL A 189 -1.03 -29.86 -3.98
CA VAL A 189 -0.69 -29.78 -5.41
C VAL A 189 0.68 -29.16 -5.55
N PRO A 190 1.73 -29.91 -5.93
CA PRO A 190 3.08 -29.36 -6.14
C PRO A 190 3.10 -28.20 -7.12
N LEU A 191 4.01 -27.24 -6.92
CA LEU A 191 4.13 -26.04 -7.75
C LEU A 191 5.45 -26.02 -8.50
N ASN A 192 5.38 -26.07 -9.83
CA ASN A 192 6.52 -25.86 -10.70
C ASN A 192 6.75 -24.37 -10.95
N GLN A 193 7.99 -23.93 -10.82
CA GLN A 193 8.43 -22.56 -11.07
C GLN A 193 9.07 -22.46 -12.45
N TRP A 194 8.58 -21.53 -13.26
CA TRP A 194 9.02 -21.32 -14.64
C TRP A 194 9.42 -19.87 -14.89
N MET A 195 10.33 -19.67 -15.82
CA MET A 195 10.59 -18.34 -16.40
C MET A 195 10.36 -18.39 -17.90
N LEU A 196 9.52 -17.47 -18.41
CA LEU A 196 9.28 -17.28 -19.84
C LEU A 196 10.26 -16.26 -20.39
N VAL A 197 11.22 -16.72 -21.18
CA VAL A 197 12.26 -15.89 -21.81
C VAL A 197 12.07 -15.92 -23.32
N GLY A 198 11.73 -14.78 -23.92
CA GLY A 198 11.24 -14.78 -25.31
C GLY A 198 10.05 -15.72 -25.43
N THR A 199 10.06 -16.66 -26.38
CA THR A 199 8.99 -17.65 -26.58
C THR A 199 9.21 -18.98 -25.86
N THR A 200 10.28 -19.10 -25.07
CA THR A 200 10.70 -20.36 -24.44
C THR A 200 10.42 -20.36 -22.95
N LEU A 201 9.74 -21.41 -22.46
CA LEU A 201 9.55 -21.68 -21.04
C LEU A 201 10.77 -22.47 -20.51
N HIS A 202 11.43 -21.95 -19.49
CA HIS A 202 12.50 -22.60 -18.78
C HIS A 202 12.10 -22.92 -17.35
N PRO A 203 12.41 -24.10 -16.79
CA PRO A 203 12.35 -24.30 -15.35
C PRO A 203 13.23 -23.26 -14.66
N LEU A 204 12.73 -22.68 -13.56
CA LEU A 204 13.49 -21.69 -12.79
C LEU A 204 14.65 -22.33 -12.04
N PHE A 205 14.44 -23.54 -11.54
CA PHE A 205 15.40 -24.27 -10.73
C PHE A 205 15.94 -25.52 -11.46
N GLU A 206 17.13 -25.96 -11.07
CA GLU A 206 17.63 -27.29 -11.39
C GLU A 206 16.75 -28.37 -10.73
N PRO A 207 16.64 -29.57 -11.31
CA PRO A 207 15.79 -30.63 -10.76
C PRO A 207 16.10 -30.93 -9.28
N ASN A 208 15.08 -30.91 -8.44
CA ASN A 208 15.14 -31.22 -6.99
C ASN A 208 16.05 -30.29 -6.17
N THR A 209 16.32 -29.10 -6.66
CA THR A 209 17.13 -28.08 -5.95
C THR A 209 16.44 -26.73 -5.94
N THR A 210 16.97 -25.78 -5.18
CA THR A 210 16.62 -24.35 -5.21
C THR A 210 17.66 -23.51 -5.96
N THR A 211 18.60 -24.16 -6.67
CA THR A 211 19.63 -23.50 -7.44
C THR A 211 19.06 -23.07 -8.79
N LEU A 212 19.39 -21.86 -9.21
CA LEU A 212 18.95 -21.30 -10.50
C LEU A 212 19.39 -22.21 -11.66
N ASN A 213 18.49 -22.47 -12.61
CA ASN A 213 18.74 -23.32 -13.76
C ASN A 213 19.82 -22.71 -14.68
N HIS A 214 20.87 -23.48 -14.96
CA HIS A 214 22.00 -23.03 -15.75
C HIS A 214 21.64 -22.73 -17.22
N GLN A 215 20.71 -23.50 -17.81
CA GLN A 215 20.28 -23.28 -19.19
C GLN A 215 19.50 -21.97 -19.31
N LEU A 216 18.67 -21.65 -18.31
CA LEU A 216 17.97 -20.36 -18.19
C LEU A 216 18.97 -19.21 -18.13
N ALA A 217 19.95 -19.28 -17.22
CA ALA A 217 20.97 -18.24 -17.07
C ALA A 217 21.77 -18.04 -18.37
N THR A 218 22.16 -19.13 -19.04
CA THR A 218 22.89 -19.09 -20.33
C THR A 218 22.04 -18.44 -21.43
N HIS A 219 20.73 -18.75 -21.50
CA HIS A 219 19.85 -18.18 -22.51
C HIS A 219 19.67 -16.67 -22.29
N ILE A 220 19.48 -16.22 -21.06
CA ILE A 220 19.37 -14.81 -20.73
C ILE A 220 20.66 -14.07 -21.08
N ASN A 221 21.82 -14.57 -20.68
CA ASN A 221 23.11 -13.97 -21.01
C ASN A 221 23.31 -13.81 -22.53
N LYS A 222 22.94 -14.82 -23.33
CA LYS A 222 23.00 -14.72 -24.79
C LYS A 222 22.07 -13.61 -25.33
N LEU A 223 20.87 -13.49 -24.81
CA LEU A 223 19.94 -12.43 -25.22
C LEU A 223 20.46 -11.05 -24.86
N GLU A 224 20.98 -10.87 -23.65
CA GLU A 224 21.53 -9.59 -23.20
C GLU A 224 22.74 -9.17 -24.05
N HIS A 225 23.64 -10.09 -24.39
CA HIS A 225 24.75 -9.82 -25.32
C HIS A 225 24.23 -9.45 -26.71
N THR A 226 23.23 -10.14 -27.23
CA THR A 226 22.66 -9.85 -28.57
C THR A 226 22.00 -8.46 -28.61
N TYR A 227 21.41 -8.01 -27.50
CA TYR A 227 20.85 -6.67 -27.40
C TYR A 227 21.91 -5.58 -27.25
N GLN A 228 23.08 -5.88 -26.67
CA GLN A 228 24.19 -4.96 -26.55
C GLN A 228 24.95 -4.80 -27.90
N ASP A 229 25.10 -5.86 -28.68
CA ASP A 229 25.86 -5.86 -29.96
C ASP A 229 25.08 -5.17 -31.11
N ASN A 230 23.77 -5.16 -31.09
CA ASN A 230 22.90 -4.54 -32.12
C ASN A 230 22.78 -3.01 -32.03
N HIS A 231 23.40 -2.37 -31.04
CA HIS A 231 23.51 -0.93 -30.98
C HIS A 231 24.98 -0.50 -31.01
N PRO A 232 25.49 0.02 -32.16
CA PRO A 232 26.77 0.66 -32.18
C PRO A 232 26.74 1.82 -31.18
N THR A 233 27.50 1.69 -30.11
CA THR A 233 27.71 2.74 -29.13
C THR A 233 28.31 3.95 -29.84
N PHE A 234 27.47 4.94 -30.16
CA PHE A 234 27.95 6.28 -30.33
C PHE A 234 28.52 6.74 -28.98
N ARG A 235 29.79 6.42 -28.75
CA ARG A 235 30.59 7.01 -27.68
C ARG A 235 30.70 8.50 -27.96
N THR A 236 29.71 9.29 -27.56
CA THR A 236 29.97 10.67 -27.26
C THR A 236 30.87 10.69 -26.04
N ARG A 237 32.14 10.98 -26.24
CA ARG A 237 33.11 11.26 -25.18
C ARG A 237 32.56 12.41 -24.36
N SER A 238 31.77 12.09 -23.31
CA SER A 238 31.50 13.03 -22.23
C SER A 238 32.80 13.20 -21.46
N THR A 239 33.36 14.38 -21.53
CA THR A 239 34.54 14.79 -20.77
C THR A 239 34.25 15.08 -19.31
N ASN A 240 33.17 14.53 -18.76
CA ASN A 240 32.78 14.76 -17.37
C ASN A 240 32.89 13.44 -16.58
N PRO A 241 33.90 13.27 -15.70
CA PRO A 241 34.17 12.03 -15.00
C PRO A 241 33.11 11.63 -13.96
N ASN A 242 32.06 12.44 -13.74
CA ASN A 242 31.01 12.19 -12.77
C ASN A 242 29.66 11.79 -13.39
N HIS A 243 29.56 11.54 -14.69
CA HIS A 243 28.39 10.95 -15.29
C HIS A 243 28.56 9.42 -15.36
N THR A 244 27.99 8.71 -14.42
CA THR A 244 27.58 7.31 -14.64
C THR A 244 26.45 7.37 -15.65
N THR A 245 26.79 7.26 -16.94
CA THR A 245 25.81 7.03 -18.00
C THR A 245 25.18 5.67 -17.71
N GLN A 246 23.92 5.65 -17.27
CA GLN A 246 23.13 4.44 -17.33
C GLN A 246 23.20 3.94 -18.78
N PRO A 247 23.52 2.67 -19.00
CA PRO A 247 23.53 2.12 -20.35
C PRO A 247 22.15 2.35 -20.99
N PRO A 248 22.07 2.63 -22.30
CA PRO A 248 20.79 2.78 -22.99
C PRO A 248 19.96 1.52 -22.72
N LYS A 249 18.74 1.70 -22.21
CA LYS A 249 17.84 0.58 -21.95
C LYS A 249 17.68 -0.21 -23.25
N PRO A 250 17.97 -1.51 -23.26
CA PRO A 250 17.83 -2.32 -24.45
C PRO A 250 16.39 -2.24 -24.95
N ASN A 251 16.21 -2.20 -26.27
CA ASN A 251 14.91 -2.07 -26.92
C ASN A 251 14.18 -3.44 -26.89
N TYR A 252 14.07 -4.04 -25.69
CA TYR A 252 13.40 -5.30 -25.45
C TYR A 252 11.89 -5.08 -25.57
N ARG A 253 11.26 -5.82 -26.44
CA ARG A 253 9.81 -5.85 -26.55
C ARG A 253 9.31 -7.16 -25.90
N PRO A 254 8.62 -7.08 -24.74
CA PRO A 254 8.02 -8.26 -24.14
C PRO A 254 6.98 -8.86 -25.08
N LEU A 255 6.76 -10.17 -24.96
CA LEU A 255 5.70 -10.86 -25.69
C LEU A 255 4.34 -10.23 -25.40
N GLY A 256 3.51 -10.15 -26.41
CA GLY A 256 2.12 -9.74 -26.24
C GLY A 256 1.32 -10.80 -25.48
N ARG A 257 0.26 -10.38 -24.77
CA ARG A 257 -0.59 -11.29 -23.99
C ARG A 257 -1.21 -12.40 -24.82
N PRO A 258 -1.67 -12.16 -26.07
CA PRO A 258 -2.15 -13.24 -26.94
C PRO A 258 -1.07 -14.29 -27.23
N GLU A 259 0.18 -13.89 -27.47
CA GLU A 259 1.30 -14.78 -27.73
C GLU A 259 1.61 -15.65 -26.49
N VAL A 260 1.67 -15.04 -25.31
CA VAL A 260 1.83 -15.75 -24.03
C VAL A 260 0.71 -16.78 -23.86
N THR A 261 -0.55 -16.39 -24.11
CA THR A 261 -1.71 -17.30 -24.03
C THR A 261 -1.56 -18.49 -24.97
N THR A 262 -1.08 -18.28 -26.20
CA THR A 262 -0.85 -19.35 -27.19
C THR A 262 0.23 -20.32 -26.70
N ILE A 263 1.31 -19.82 -26.09
CA ILE A 263 2.38 -20.65 -25.51
C ILE A 263 1.83 -21.53 -24.38
N LEU A 264 1.02 -20.95 -23.49
CA LEU A 264 0.41 -21.70 -22.39
C LEU A 264 -0.59 -22.77 -22.89
N ALA A 265 -1.39 -22.43 -23.89
CA ALA A 265 -2.33 -23.37 -24.50
C ALA A 265 -1.59 -24.57 -25.13
N ALA A 266 -0.49 -24.29 -25.86
CA ALA A 266 0.34 -25.34 -26.49
C ALA A 266 1.01 -26.26 -25.46
N ASN A 267 1.26 -25.77 -24.23
CA ASN A 267 1.86 -26.54 -23.13
C ASN A 267 0.83 -27.12 -22.15
N ASN A 268 -0.46 -27.11 -22.47
CA ASN A 268 -1.56 -27.55 -21.59
C ASN A 268 -1.58 -26.86 -20.21
N MET A 269 -1.23 -25.58 -20.16
CA MET A 269 -1.13 -24.80 -18.94
C MET A 269 -2.37 -23.92 -18.66
N LEU A 270 -3.45 -24.07 -19.42
CA LEU A 270 -4.73 -23.37 -19.16
C LEU A 270 -5.64 -24.19 -18.24
N PRO A 271 -6.53 -23.58 -17.44
CA PRO A 271 -6.77 -22.13 -17.31
C PRO A 271 -5.65 -21.41 -16.54
N ALA A 272 -5.47 -20.11 -16.85
CA ALA A 272 -4.42 -19.31 -16.28
C ALA A 272 -4.93 -17.98 -15.70
N ILE A 273 -4.29 -17.51 -14.63
CA ILE A 273 -4.43 -16.15 -14.10
C ILE A 273 -3.13 -15.39 -14.37
N THR A 274 -3.24 -14.27 -15.06
CA THR A 274 -2.12 -13.36 -15.32
C THR A 274 -2.24 -12.15 -14.40
N PHE A 275 -1.34 -12.02 -13.43
CA PHE A 275 -1.29 -10.88 -12.55
C PHE A 275 -0.59 -9.69 -13.21
N ILE A 276 -1.35 -8.60 -13.32
CA ILE A 276 -0.91 -7.31 -13.84
C ILE A 276 -1.18 -6.26 -12.77
N PHE A 277 -0.16 -5.68 -12.16
CA PHE A 277 -0.30 -4.74 -11.04
C PHE A 277 -0.80 -3.34 -11.49
N SER A 278 -1.77 -3.34 -12.42
CA SER A 278 -2.38 -2.14 -12.97
C SER A 278 -3.75 -2.48 -13.54
N ARG A 279 -4.79 -1.78 -13.10
CA ARG A 279 -6.17 -1.92 -13.62
C ARG A 279 -6.22 -1.63 -15.12
N ILE A 280 -5.64 -0.49 -15.54
CA ILE A 280 -5.52 -0.12 -16.95
C ILE A 280 -4.72 -1.18 -17.74
N GLY A 281 -3.74 -1.82 -17.08
CA GLY A 281 -2.98 -2.93 -17.63
C GLY A 281 -3.86 -4.15 -17.92
N CYS A 282 -4.79 -4.50 -17.02
CA CYS A 282 -5.75 -5.59 -17.20
C CYS A 282 -6.70 -5.32 -18.37
N ASP A 283 -7.28 -4.12 -18.43
CA ASP A 283 -8.16 -3.72 -19.53
C ASP A 283 -7.41 -3.67 -20.86
N SER A 284 -6.18 -3.18 -20.86
CA SER A 284 -5.31 -3.15 -22.04
C SER A 284 -4.96 -4.57 -22.51
N ALA A 285 -4.76 -5.52 -21.59
CA ALA A 285 -4.52 -6.91 -21.92
C ALA A 285 -5.74 -7.54 -22.59
N LEU A 286 -6.93 -7.30 -22.02
CA LEU A 286 -8.20 -7.74 -22.60
C LEU A 286 -8.40 -7.19 -24.00
N ALA A 287 -8.14 -5.89 -24.21
CA ALA A 287 -8.21 -5.23 -25.52
C ALA A 287 -7.21 -5.80 -26.53
N GLN A 288 -6.01 -6.21 -26.10
CA GLN A 288 -5.04 -6.91 -26.97
C GLN A 288 -5.59 -8.27 -27.44
N CYS A 289 -6.17 -9.06 -26.51
CA CYS A 289 -6.78 -10.35 -26.84
C CYS A 289 -7.98 -10.20 -27.77
N LEU A 290 -8.80 -9.16 -27.57
CA LEU A 290 -9.92 -8.87 -28.49
C LEU A 290 -9.46 -8.52 -29.91
N ARG A 291 -8.35 -7.82 -30.09
CA ARG A 291 -7.76 -7.52 -31.40
C ARG A 291 -7.11 -8.74 -32.05
N SER A 292 -6.76 -9.76 -31.28
CA SER A 292 -6.27 -11.04 -31.77
C SER A 292 -7.44 -11.88 -32.33
N ARG A 293 -7.11 -12.92 -33.13
CA ARG A 293 -8.12 -13.89 -33.62
C ARG A 293 -8.29 -15.11 -32.71
N ILE A 294 -7.69 -15.08 -31.51
CA ILE A 294 -7.70 -16.22 -30.59
C ILE A 294 -9.10 -16.39 -29.99
N ASN A 295 -9.61 -17.60 -30.07
CA ASN A 295 -10.81 -18.04 -29.37
C ASN A 295 -10.47 -19.31 -28.57
N LEU A 296 -10.77 -19.33 -27.28
CA LEU A 296 -10.42 -20.41 -26.36
C LEU A 296 -11.64 -21.24 -25.91
N THR A 297 -12.84 -20.87 -26.38
CA THR A 297 -14.10 -21.52 -26.02
C THR A 297 -14.69 -22.32 -27.16
N THR A 298 -15.41 -23.40 -26.84
CA THR A 298 -16.24 -24.12 -27.78
C THR A 298 -17.56 -23.38 -28.01
N PRO A 299 -18.35 -23.74 -29.07
CA PRO A 299 -19.67 -23.17 -29.28
C PRO A 299 -20.63 -23.40 -28.10
N GLU A 300 -20.57 -24.56 -27.46
CA GLU A 300 -21.37 -24.91 -26.29
C GLU A 300 -21.00 -24.05 -25.08
N GLU A 301 -19.70 -23.90 -24.81
CA GLU A 301 -19.21 -23.03 -23.75
C GLU A 301 -19.62 -21.57 -24.00
N THR A 302 -19.51 -21.09 -25.24
CA THR A 302 -19.96 -19.75 -25.64
C THR A 302 -21.44 -19.52 -25.34
N ASN A 303 -22.31 -20.50 -25.61
CA ASN A 303 -23.73 -20.39 -25.33
C ASN A 303 -24.03 -20.40 -23.83
N ARG A 304 -23.32 -21.22 -23.04
CA ARG A 304 -23.43 -21.21 -21.57
C ARG A 304 -22.98 -19.87 -20.99
N ILE A 305 -21.89 -19.32 -21.48
CA ILE A 305 -21.38 -17.99 -21.05
C ILE A 305 -22.45 -16.93 -21.32
N LYS A 306 -23.04 -16.90 -22.54
CA LYS A 306 -24.09 -15.94 -22.87
C LYS A 306 -25.29 -16.05 -21.93
N HIS A 307 -25.74 -17.28 -21.66
CA HIS A 307 -26.86 -17.53 -20.74
C HIS A 307 -26.59 -16.98 -19.34
N ILE A 308 -25.44 -17.27 -18.76
CA ILE A 308 -25.04 -16.77 -17.43
C ILE A 308 -25.00 -15.23 -17.43
N ILE A 309 -24.42 -14.62 -18.45
CA ILE A 309 -24.35 -13.15 -18.55
C ILE A 309 -25.79 -12.59 -18.62
N ASP A 310 -26.63 -13.09 -19.52
CA ASP A 310 -27.96 -12.55 -19.77
C ASP A 310 -28.88 -12.72 -18.54
N THR A 311 -28.68 -13.76 -17.72
CA THR A 311 -29.43 -13.98 -16.49
C THR A 311 -29.02 -12.98 -15.37
N ASN A 312 -27.74 -12.64 -15.28
CA ASN A 312 -27.21 -11.85 -14.16
C ASN A 312 -27.18 -10.30 -14.43
N ILE A 313 -27.40 -9.86 -15.67
CA ILE A 313 -27.27 -8.43 -16.06
C ILE A 313 -28.62 -7.70 -16.12
N THR A 314 -29.74 -8.38 -15.96
CA THR A 314 -31.09 -7.81 -16.13
C THR A 314 -31.40 -6.57 -15.28
N THR A 315 -30.64 -6.33 -14.21
CA THR A 315 -30.84 -5.22 -13.27
C THR A 315 -30.07 -3.94 -13.60
N ILE A 316 -29.16 -3.95 -14.58
CA ILE A 316 -28.34 -2.79 -14.95
C ILE A 316 -29.02 -1.98 -16.07
N PRO A 317 -29.22 -0.65 -15.88
CA PRO A 317 -29.80 0.21 -16.92
C PRO A 317 -28.98 0.17 -18.23
N GLU A 318 -29.66 0.19 -19.37
CA GLU A 318 -29.00 0.10 -20.67
C GLU A 318 -28.04 1.28 -20.96
N GLU A 319 -28.34 2.45 -20.39
CA GLU A 319 -27.47 3.63 -20.49
C GLU A 319 -26.14 3.42 -19.80
N ASP A 320 -26.15 2.81 -18.60
CA ASP A 320 -24.95 2.52 -17.84
C ASP A 320 -24.10 1.44 -18.54
N LEU A 321 -24.74 0.44 -19.17
CA LEU A 321 -24.04 -0.62 -19.93
C LEU A 321 -23.16 -0.05 -21.06
N LYS A 322 -23.55 1.07 -21.68
CA LYS A 322 -22.75 1.72 -22.72
C LYS A 322 -21.49 2.35 -22.15
N VAL A 323 -21.60 3.04 -21.01
CA VAL A 323 -20.48 3.67 -20.30
C VAL A 323 -19.49 2.60 -19.79
N LEU A 324 -20.02 1.43 -19.42
CA LEU A 324 -19.26 0.29 -18.89
C LEU A 324 -18.51 -0.53 -19.95
N GLY A 325 -18.64 -0.20 -21.25
CA GLY A 325 -17.98 -0.97 -22.31
C GLY A 325 -18.48 -2.41 -22.46
N TYR A 326 -19.74 -2.67 -22.07
CA TYR A 326 -20.37 -3.99 -21.99
C TYR A 326 -20.18 -4.86 -23.24
N ARG A 327 -20.25 -4.30 -24.44
CA ARG A 327 -20.09 -5.06 -25.68
C ARG A 327 -18.73 -5.74 -25.79
N ASN A 328 -17.66 -5.00 -25.50
CA ASN A 328 -16.30 -5.52 -25.55
C ASN A 328 -16.08 -6.55 -24.44
N TRP A 329 -16.56 -6.27 -23.24
CA TRP A 329 -16.49 -7.17 -22.09
C TRP A 329 -17.22 -8.49 -22.39
N ARG A 330 -18.47 -8.48 -22.87
CA ARG A 330 -19.23 -9.66 -23.28
C ARG A 330 -18.52 -10.47 -24.37
N THR A 331 -17.95 -9.78 -25.36
CA THR A 331 -17.21 -10.43 -26.46
C THR A 331 -15.95 -11.13 -25.93
N ALA A 332 -15.25 -10.55 -24.97
CA ALA A 332 -14.09 -11.15 -24.36
C ALA A 332 -14.45 -12.42 -23.59
N LEU A 333 -15.48 -12.37 -22.75
CA LEU A 333 -15.96 -13.52 -22.00
C LEU A 333 -16.34 -14.68 -22.91
N THR A 334 -17.06 -14.41 -23.99
CA THR A 334 -17.47 -15.44 -24.98
C THR A 334 -16.30 -16.07 -25.72
N ARG A 335 -15.11 -15.42 -25.72
CA ARG A 335 -13.86 -15.99 -26.24
C ARG A 335 -12.97 -16.64 -25.17
N GLY A 336 -13.42 -16.68 -23.91
CA GLY A 336 -12.70 -17.29 -22.79
C GLY A 336 -11.68 -16.38 -22.09
N PHE A 337 -11.75 -15.04 -22.31
CA PHE A 337 -10.90 -14.05 -21.66
C PHE A 337 -11.70 -13.17 -20.74
N ALA A 338 -11.11 -12.80 -19.58
CA ALA A 338 -11.68 -11.81 -18.69
C ALA A 338 -10.60 -10.88 -18.10
N ALA A 339 -11.02 -9.69 -17.67
CA ALA A 339 -10.29 -8.88 -16.70
C ALA A 339 -10.96 -9.04 -15.32
N HIS A 340 -10.18 -8.94 -14.23
CA HIS A 340 -10.69 -8.96 -12.87
C HIS A 340 -9.89 -7.99 -11.99
N HIS A 341 -10.49 -6.88 -11.62
CA HIS A 341 -9.86 -5.87 -10.75
C HIS A 341 -10.91 -5.02 -10.02
N ALA A 342 -10.49 -4.33 -8.97
CA ALA A 342 -11.37 -3.53 -8.12
C ALA A 342 -12.06 -2.35 -8.85
N GLY A 343 -11.58 -1.97 -10.02
CA GLY A 343 -12.20 -0.93 -10.87
C GLY A 343 -13.42 -1.40 -11.68
N MET A 344 -13.74 -2.70 -11.65
CA MET A 344 -14.93 -3.25 -12.29
C MET A 344 -16.14 -3.16 -11.36
N LEU A 345 -17.33 -3.09 -11.93
CA LEU A 345 -18.56 -3.24 -11.16
C LEU A 345 -18.59 -4.59 -10.39
N PRO A 346 -19.09 -4.62 -9.16
CA PRO A 346 -19.23 -5.86 -8.39
C PRO A 346 -20.00 -6.95 -9.17
N ALA A 347 -21.08 -6.62 -9.86
CA ALA A 347 -21.84 -7.56 -10.67
C ALA A 347 -21.00 -8.18 -11.80
N PHE A 348 -20.18 -7.40 -12.49
CA PHE A 348 -19.29 -7.92 -13.55
C PHE A 348 -18.20 -8.83 -12.98
N ARG A 349 -17.64 -8.49 -11.80
CA ARG A 349 -16.66 -9.35 -11.13
C ARG A 349 -17.28 -10.69 -10.75
N HIS A 350 -18.47 -10.67 -10.16
CA HIS A 350 -19.17 -11.89 -9.77
C HIS A 350 -19.41 -12.83 -10.96
N ILE A 351 -19.85 -12.29 -12.11
CA ILE A 351 -20.02 -13.07 -13.35
C ILE A 351 -18.68 -13.69 -13.80
N VAL A 352 -17.57 -12.93 -13.76
CA VAL A 352 -16.24 -13.44 -14.11
C VAL A 352 -15.83 -14.56 -13.16
N GLU A 353 -16.07 -14.41 -11.87
CA GLU A 353 -15.77 -15.41 -10.84
C GLU A 353 -16.58 -16.70 -11.09
N GLU A 354 -17.89 -16.59 -11.29
CA GLU A 354 -18.78 -17.71 -11.63
C GLU A 354 -18.34 -18.45 -12.89
N LEU A 355 -18.08 -17.73 -13.97
CA LEU A 355 -17.63 -18.30 -15.21
C LEU A 355 -16.27 -19.00 -15.10
N PHE A 356 -15.35 -18.45 -14.30
CA PHE A 356 -14.02 -19.05 -14.10
C PHE A 356 -14.09 -20.34 -13.26
N VAL A 357 -14.85 -20.33 -12.17
CA VAL A 357 -15.06 -21.50 -11.31
C VAL A 357 -15.71 -22.64 -12.11
N ASN A 358 -16.65 -22.32 -13.01
CA ASN A 358 -17.28 -23.29 -13.92
C ASN A 358 -16.36 -23.73 -15.09
N GLY A 359 -15.09 -23.27 -15.13
CA GLY A 359 -14.11 -23.66 -16.15
C GLY A 359 -14.37 -23.10 -17.55
N LEU A 360 -15.31 -22.14 -17.68
CA LEU A 360 -15.71 -21.53 -18.94
C LEU A 360 -14.71 -20.45 -19.41
N LEU A 361 -14.05 -19.75 -18.48
CA LEU A 361 -12.97 -18.85 -18.80
C LEU A 361 -11.62 -19.57 -18.75
N LYS A 362 -10.76 -19.26 -19.72
CA LYS A 362 -9.45 -19.90 -19.87
C LYS A 362 -8.29 -18.98 -19.46
N VAL A 363 -8.46 -17.65 -19.53
CA VAL A 363 -7.46 -16.67 -19.11
C VAL A 363 -8.14 -15.49 -18.41
N VAL A 364 -7.65 -15.17 -17.20
CA VAL A 364 -8.09 -14.01 -16.45
C VAL A 364 -6.90 -13.08 -16.20
N PHE A 365 -7.00 -11.82 -16.60
CA PHE A 365 -6.04 -10.76 -16.31
C PHE A 365 -6.46 -10.06 -15.03
N ALA A 366 -5.67 -10.16 -13.97
CA ALA A 366 -6.07 -9.72 -12.65
C ALA A 366 -5.04 -8.81 -11.97
N THR A 367 -5.55 -7.97 -11.04
CA THR A 367 -4.73 -7.28 -10.07
C THR A 367 -4.54 -8.14 -8.82
N GLU A 368 -3.63 -7.75 -7.93
CA GLU A 368 -3.34 -8.44 -6.66
C GLU A 368 -4.61 -8.76 -5.84
N THR A 369 -5.65 -7.95 -5.95
CA THR A 369 -6.91 -8.14 -5.22
C THR A 369 -7.59 -9.48 -5.48
N LEU A 370 -7.34 -10.12 -6.63
CA LEU A 370 -7.83 -11.49 -6.89
C LEU A 370 -7.09 -12.55 -6.03
N ALA A 371 -5.84 -12.30 -5.68
CA ALA A 371 -5.09 -13.20 -4.80
C ALA A 371 -5.58 -13.17 -3.35
N LEU A 372 -6.26 -12.09 -2.98
CA LEU A 372 -6.75 -11.84 -1.64
C LEU A 372 -8.14 -12.47 -1.48
N GLY A 373 -8.17 -13.76 -1.12
CA GLY A 373 -9.33 -14.37 -0.52
C GLY A 373 -10.40 -14.96 -1.45
N ILE A 374 -10.42 -14.69 -2.75
CA ILE A 374 -11.39 -15.30 -3.65
C ILE A 374 -10.92 -16.71 -4.03
N ASN A 375 -11.79 -17.72 -3.88
CA ASN A 375 -11.45 -19.09 -4.26
C ASN A 375 -11.54 -19.29 -5.78
N MET A 376 -10.58 -18.75 -6.49
CA MET A 376 -10.40 -18.91 -7.94
C MET A 376 -9.03 -19.52 -8.25
N PRO A 377 -8.82 -20.82 -7.99
CA PRO A 377 -7.56 -21.46 -8.33
C PRO A 377 -7.48 -21.74 -9.84
N ALA A 378 -6.29 -21.52 -10.40
CA ALA A 378 -5.99 -21.81 -11.80
C ALA A 378 -4.97 -22.94 -11.90
N ARG A 379 -4.80 -23.55 -13.06
CA ARG A 379 -3.68 -24.47 -13.31
C ARG A 379 -2.35 -23.69 -13.31
N THR A 380 -2.36 -22.48 -13.87
CA THR A 380 -1.17 -21.65 -14.03
C THR A 380 -1.41 -20.24 -13.53
N VAL A 381 -0.41 -19.69 -12.86
CA VAL A 381 -0.32 -18.27 -12.52
C VAL A 381 0.85 -17.66 -13.28
N ILE A 382 0.65 -16.46 -13.85
CA ILE A 382 1.69 -15.72 -14.56
C ILE A 382 1.89 -14.39 -13.86
N LEU A 383 3.14 -14.00 -13.66
CA LEU A 383 3.56 -12.68 -13.17
C LEU A 383 4.27 -11.94 -14.30
N GLU A 384 3.69 -10.88 -14.83
CA GLU A 384 4.30 -10.05 -15.87
C GLU A 384 5.44 -9.18 -15.33
N LYS A 385 5.35 -8.80 -14.08
CA LYS A 385 6.33 -7.94 -13.38
C LYS A 385 6.42 -8.39 -11.92
N LEU A 386 7.54 -8.06 -11.28
CA LEU A 386 7.76 -8.29 -9.86
C LEU A 386 7.81 -6.97 -9.05
N VAL A 387 7.41 -5.87 -9.69
CA VAL A 387 7.37 -4.53 -9.10
C VAL A 387 5.94 -4.04 -9.16
N LYS A 388 5.42 -3.53 -8.05
CA LYS A 388 4.10 -2.94 -7.94
C LYS A 388 4.17 -1.51 -7.41
N PHE A 389 3.10 -0.74 -7.59
CA PHE A 389 2.93 0.55 -6.95
C PHE A 389 2.23 0.36 -5.60
N ASP A 390 2.85 0.81 -4.51
CA ASP A 390 2.37 0.63 -3.13
C ASP A 390 1.56 1.81 -2.56
N GLY A 391 1.37 2.85 -3.37
CA GLY A 391 0.74 4.12 -2.97
C GLY A 391 1.73 5.27 -2.96
N GLU A 392 2.96 5.05 -2.54
CA GLU A 392 4.02 6.06 -2.47
C GLU A 392 5.03 5.94 -3.63
N GLY A 393 5.30 4.70 -4.08
CA GLY A 393 6.31 4.44 -5.10
C GLY A 393 6.18 3.07 -5.77
N HIS A 394 7.20 2.73 -6.54
CA HIS A 394 7.35 1.39 -7.10
C HIS A 394 8.21 0.55 -6.15
N ALA A 395 7.61 -0.48 -5.57
CA ALA A 395 8.26 -1.43 -4.67
C ALA A 395 8.31 -2.84 -5.27
N ASP A 396 9.35 -3.58 -4.97
CA ASP A 396 9.47 -4.99 -5.34
C ASP A 396 8.47 -5.84 -4.54
N LEU A 397 8.00 -6.94 -5.14
CA LEU A 397 7.16 -7.90 -4.43
C LEU A 397 7.92 -8.51 -3.25
N THR A 398 7.25 -8.59 -2.11
CA THR A 398 7.77 -9.36 -0.98
C THR A 398 7.61 -10.87 -1.21
N PRO A 399 8.39 -11.74 -0.55
CA PRO A 399 8.23 -13.19 -0.62
C PRO A 399 6.81 -13.66 -0.27
N GLY A 400 6.17 -13.04 0.72
CA GLY A 400 4.79 -13.32 1.08
C GLY A 400 3.79 -13.04 -0.04
N GLN A 401 3.92 -11.88 -0.68
CA GLN A 401 3.09 -11.51 -1.83
C GLN A 401 3.31 -12.47 -3.01
N TYR A 402 4.57 -12.80 -3.32
CA TYR A 402 4.88 -13.78 -4.36
C TYR A 402 4.24 -15.14 -4.07
N THR A 403 4.37 -15.63 -2.84
CA THR A 403 3.79 -16.92 -2.41
C THR A 403 2.27 -16.89 -2.46
N GLN A 404 1.64 -15.81 -2.06
CA GLN A 404 0.19 -15.63 -2.09
C GLN A 404 -0.37 -15.62 -3.53
N LEU A 405 0.31 -14.89 -4.44
CA LEU A 405 -0.05 -14.85 -5.85
C LEU A 405 0.12 -16.23 -6.52
N THR A 406 1.29 -16.82 -6.38
CA THR A 406 1.61 -18.14 -6.98
C THR A 406 0.89 -19.29 -6.30
N GLY A 407 0.44 -19.08 -5.06
CA GLY A 407 -0.40 -19.99 -4.29
C GLY A 407 -1.71 -20.35 -4.97
N ARG A 408 -2.20 -19.51 -5.87
CA ARG A 408 -3.41 -19.76 -6.67
C ARG A 408 -3.21 -20.78 -7.81
N ALA A 409 -1.98 -21.18 -8.09
CA ALA A 409 -1.71 -22.20 -9.10
C ALA A 409 -1.90 -23.62 -8.54
N GLY A 410 -2.54 -24.51 -9.30
CA GLY A 410 -2.82 -25.90 -8.92
C GLY A 410 -4.15 -26.07 -8.17
N ARG A 411 -5.14 -26.65 -8.85
CA ARG A 411 -6.48 -26.91 -8.30
C ARG A 411 -6.51 -28.27 -7.61
N ARG A 412 -6.74 -28.28 -6.30
CA ARG A 412 -6.84 -29.53 -5.51
C ARG A 412 -7.93 -30.44 -6.08
N GLY A 413 -7.61 -31.70 -6.24
CA GLY A 413 -8.53 -32.71 -6.80
C GLY A 413 -8.73 -32.67 -8.32
N ILE A 414 -8.12 -31.68 -9.03
CA ILE A 414 -8.24 -31.53 -10.50
C ILE A 414 -6.86 -31.57 -11.15
N ASP A 415 -5.91 -30.81 -10.65
CA ASP A 415 -4.57 -30.70 -11.21
C ASP A 415 -3.58 -31.54 -10.41
N VAL A 416 -2.69 -32.25 -11.12
CA VAL A 416 -1.57 -32.99 -10.52
C VAL A 416 -0.42 -32.04 -10.16
N LEU A 417 -0.25 -30.98 -10.97
CA LEU A 417 0.81 -29.98 -10.84
C LEU A 417 0.23 -28.58 -11.10
N GLY A 418 0.63 -27.62 -10.29
CA GLY A 418 0.44 -26.19 -10.55
C GLY A 418 1.68 -25.58 -11.18
N ASN A 419 1.52 -24.48 -11.92
CA ASN A 419 2.62 -23.77 -12.57
C ASN A 419 2.61 -22.29 -12.18
N ALA A 420 3.77 -21.79 -11.75
CA ALA A 420 4.03 -20.36 -11.60
C ALA A 420 5.01 -19.92 -12.68
N VAL A 421 4.63 -18.97 -13.50
CA VAL A 421 5.42 -18.48 -14.64
C VAL A 421 5.77 -17.01 -14.41
N VAL A 422 7.02 -16.65 -14.39
CA VAL A 422 7.49 -15.26 -14.38
C VAL A 422 7.91 -14.88 -15.79
N GLN A 423 7.33 -13.83 -16.34
CA GLN A 423 7.73 -13.31 -17.66
C GLN A 423 8.99 -12.46 -17.51
N TRP A 424 10.10 -12.94 -18.07
CA TRP A 424 11.38 -12.25 -17.98
C TRP A 424 11.38 -10.91 -18.72
N SER A 425 12.09 -9.95 -18.16
CA SER A 425 12.46 -8.69 -18.80
C SER A 425 13.89 -8.30 -18.41
N PRO A 426 14.62 -7.47 -19.20
CA PRO A 426 15.98 -7.05 -18.88
C PRO A 426 16.17 -6.28 -17.56
N ALA A 427 15.07 -5.88 -16.93
CA ALA A 427 15.10 -5.25 -15.62
C ALA A 427 15.02 -6.25 -14.46
N MET A 428 14.83 -7.56 -14.76
CA MET A 428 14.71 -8.62 -13.76
C MET A 428 16.02 -9.42 -13.68
N ASP A 429 16.58 -9.51 -12.48
CA ASP A 429 17.64 -10.45 -12.16
C ASP A 429 17.04 -11.84 -11.88
N PRO A 430 17.37 -12.89 -12.67
CA PRO A 430 16.86 -14.24 -12.44
C PRO A 430 17.19 -14.81 -11.05
N GLN A 431 18.32 -14.40 -10.46
CA GLN A 431 18.71 -14.84 -9.13
C GLN A 431 17.79 -14.23 -8.05
N GLN A 432 17.39 -12.98 -8.21
CA GLN A 432 16.40 -12.37 -7.32
C GLN A 432 15.04 -13.08 -7.42
N VAL A 433 14.64 -13.47 -8.64
CA VAL A 433 13.41 -14.26 -8.83
C VAL A 433 13.52 -15.63 -8.16
N ALA A 434 14.66 -16.30 -8.28
CA ALA A 434 14.90 -17.58 -7.62
C ALA A 434 14.87 -17.45 -6.08
N ASN A 435 15.48 -16.41 -5.53
CA ASN A 435 15.43 -16.10 -4.10
C ASN A 435 14.01 -15.85 -3.63
N LEU A 436 13.23 -15.07 -4.38
CA LEU A 436 11.83 -14.76 -4.08
C LEU A 436 10.96 -16.03 -4.11
N ALA A 437 11.17 -16.90 -5.09
CA ALA A 437 10.43 -18.15 -5.26
C ALA A 437 10.82 -19.25 -4.24
N SER A 438 12.03 -19.21 -3.70
CA SER A 438 12.51 -20.13 -2.67
C SER A 438 12.13 -19.72 -1.26
N THR A 439 11.87 -18.43 -1.01
CA THR A 439 11.46 -17.91 0.28
C THR A 439 9.95 -18.05 0.43
N ARG A 440 9.51 -19.02 1.25
CA ARG A 440 8.09 -19.37 1.37
C ARG A 440 7.36 -18.67 2.50
N THR A 441 8.08 -17.99 3.39
CA THR A 441 7.54 -17.40 4.60
C THR A 441 7.89 -15.92 4.71
N TYR A 442 7.06 -15.16 5.41
CA TYR A 442 7.28 -13.75 5.73
C TYR A 442 6.88 -13.49 7.19
N PRO A 443 7.49 -12.51 7.88
CA PRO A 443 7.14 -12.21 9.25
C PRO A 443 5.76 -11.54 9.34
N LEU A 444 4.97 -11.97 10.31
CA LEU A 444 3.76 -11.28 10.73
C LEU A 444 4.18 -10.12 11.64
N VAL A 445 3.90 -8.91 11.22
CA VAL A 445 4.22 -7.69 11.97
C VAL A 445 2.92 -6.99 12.31
N SER A 446 2.75 -6.63 13.58
CA SER A 446 1.58 -5.88 13.99
C SER A 446 1.59 -4.46 13.41
N THR A 447 0.41 -3.97 13.06
CA THR A 447 0.15 -2.59 12.65
C THR A 447 -0.80 -1.90 13.64
N PHE A 448 -0.99 -2.49 14.80
CA PHE A 448 -1.93 -2.03 15.80
C PHE A 448 -1.47 -0.71 16.43
N THR A 449 -2.35 0.28 16.36
CA THR A 449 -2.22 1.57 17.04
C THR A 449 -3.61 2.00 17.53
N PRO A 450 -3.75 2.56 18.74
CA PRO A 450 -5.03 3.03 19.24
C PRO A 450 -5.50 4.26 18.43
N GLY A 451 -6.78 4.27 18.00
CA GLY A 451 -7.44 5.43 17.40
C GLY A 451 -8.40 6.12 18.38
N TYR A 452 -8.97 7.25 18.00
CA TYR A 452 -9.88 8.01 18.89
C TYR A 452 -11.15 7.23 19.20
N ASN A 453 -11.85 6.73 18.20
CA ASN A 453 -13.04 5.90 18.38
C ASN A 453 -12.76 4.66 19.23
N MET A 454 -11.66 3.96 18.95
CA MET A 454 -11.25 2.78 19.71
C MET A 454 -11.01 3.15 21.19
N SER A 455 -10.27 4.23 21.44
CA SER A 455 -9.92 4.66 22.80
C SER A 455 -11.17 5.00 23.62
N VAL A 456 -12.12 5.69 23.02
CA VAL A 456 -13.42 6.00 23.68
C VAL A 456 -14.22 4.72 23.94
N ASN A 457 -14.30 3.81 22.98
CA ASN A 457 -15.03 2.55 23.15
C ASN A 457 -14.38 1.65 24.22
N LEU A 458 -13.07 1.53 24.25
CA LEU A 458 -12.35 0.80 25.31
C LEU A 458 -12.63 1.42 26.69
N LEU A 459 -12.50 2.73 26.79
CA LEU A 459 -12.78 3.44 28.04
C LEU A 459 -14.22 3.22 28.51
N LYS A 460 -15.20 3.30 27.60
CA LYS A 460 -16.62 3.09 27.87
C LYS A 460 -16.93 1.66 28.32
N THR A 461 -16.35 0.66 27.67
CA THR A 461 -16.73 -0.74 27.87
C THR A 461 -16.03 -1.39 29.06
N MET A 462 -14.79 -1.04 29.33
CA MET A 462 -14.00 -1.72 30.38
C MET A 462 -13.31 -0.78 31.40
N GLY A 463 -13.40 0.54 31.19
CA GLY A 463 -12.74 1.52 32.06
C GLY A 463 -11.24 1.67 31.78
N PHE A 464 -10.63 2.68 32.41
CA PHE A 464 -9.25 3.09 32.12
C PHE A 464 -8.20 2.01 32.38
N THR A 465 -8.19 1.41 33.57
CA THR A 465 -7.16 0.44 33.98
C THR A 465 -7.18 -0.82 33.09
N ALA A 466 -8.38 -1.34 32.81
CA ALA A 466 -8.51 -2.52 31.97
C ALA A 466 -8.18 -2.22 30.49
N ALA A 467 -8.57 -1.05 29.98
CA ALA A 467 -8.24 -0.61 28.63
C ALA A 467 -6.72 -0.45 28.45
N HIS A 468 -6.07 0.19 29.43
CA HIS A 468 -4.62 0.36 29.43
C HIS A 468 -3.88 -1.01 29.43
N HIS A 469 -4.31 -1.91 30.31
CA HIS A 469 -3.75 -3.27 30.38
C HIS A 469 -3.96 -4.05 29.07
N LEU A 470 -5.15 -3.93 28.45
CA LEU A 470 -5.44 -4.57 27.18
C LEU A 470 -4.48 -4.12 26.06
N LEU A 471 -4.21 -2.81 25.98
CA LEU A 471 -3.28 -2.26 24.98
C LEU A 471 -1.84 -2.77 25.20
N GLU A 472 -1.43 -2.90 26.47
CA GLU A 472 -0.12 -3.46 26.82
C GLU A 472 0.00 -4.96 26.49
N MET A 473 -1.12 -5.69 26.43
CA MET A 473 -1.17 -7.09 26.00
C MET A 473 -1.22 -7.28 24.49
N SER A 474 -1.28 -6.22 23.68
CA SER A 474 -1.35 -6.31 22.21
C SER A 474 -0.10 -7.00 21.62
N PHE A 475 -0.23 -7.58 20.42
CA PHE A 475 0.90 -8.15 19.69
C PHE A 475 1.93 -7.09 19.29
N ALA A 476 1.45 -5.87 18.99
CA ALA A 476 2.33 -4.73 18.75
C ALA A 476 3.26 -4.47 19.95
N GLN A 477 2.69 -4.41 21.17
CA GLN A 477 3.49 -4.20 22.39
C GLN A 477 4.39 -5.41 22.71
N PHE A 478 3.89 -6.62 22.48
CA PHE A 478 4.67 -7.86 22.62
C PHE A 478 5.91 -7.85 21.71
N GLN A 479 5.75 -7.48 20.44
CA GLN A 479 6.86 -7.35 19.48
C GLN A 479 7.82 -6.20 19.86
N ALA A 480 7.29 -5.06 20.30
CA ALA A 480 8.09 -3.94 20.78
C ALA A 480 8.96 -4.34 21.98
N ASN A 481 8.38 -4.99 22.98
CA ASN A 481 9.10 -5.44 24.17
C ASN A 481 10.25 -6.42 23.83
N LYS A 482 10.01 -7.36 22.90
CA LYS A 482 11.04 -8.29 22.42
C LYS A 482 12.17 -7.56 21.68
N SER A 483 11.83 -6.55 20.87
CA SER A 483 12.79 -5.70 20.17
C SER A 483 13.66 -4.89 21.16
N ILE A 484 13.08 -4.37 22.25
CA ILE A 484 13.82 -3.62 23.29
C ILE A 484 14.91 -4.49 23.90
N VAL A 485 14.62 -5.75 24.27
CA VAL A 485 15.60 -6.68 24.83
C VAL A 485 16.73 -6.94 23.83
N GLY A 486 16.38 -7.15 22.54
CA GLY A 486 17.37 -7.32 21.47
C GLY A 486 18.26 -6.09 21.27
N HIS A 487 17.67 -4.90 21.29
CA HIS A 487 18.41 -3.64 21.14
C HIS A 487 19.27 -3.34 22.36
N ALA A 488 18.80 -3.60 23.58
CA ALA A 488 19.59 -3.43 24.80
C ALA A 488 20.89 -4.26 24.77
N HIS A 489 20.82 -5.50 24.32
CA HIS A 489 22.01 -6.33 24.14
C HIS A 489 22.94 -5.80 23.02
N GLN A 490 22.39 -5.23 21.94
CA GLN A 490 23.18 -4.57 20.89
C GLN A 490 23.85 -3.31 21.42
N VAL A 491 23.17 -2.51 22.24
CA VAL A 491 23.74 -1.33 22.94
C VAL A 491 24.95 -1.76 23.78
N GLU A 492 24.78 -2.75 24.66
CA GLU A 492 25.85 -3.25 25.51
C GLU A 492 27.08 -3.70 24.71
N LYS A 493 26.86 -4.45 23.62
CA LYS A 493 27.94 -4.88 22.73
C LYS A 493 28.60 -3.70 21.98
N ALA A 494 27.83 -2.73 21.58
CA ALA A 494 28.36 -1.54 20.90
C ALA A 494 29.17 -0.66 21.89
N GLU A 495 28.70 -0.48 23.13
CA GLU A 495 29.43 0.22 24.19
C GLU A 495 30.73 -0.49 24.58
N GLN A 496 30.69 -1.81 24.64
CA GLN A 496 31.92 -2.60 24.88
C GLN A 496 32.92 -2.36 23.76
N ARG A 497 32.48 -2.33 22.51
CA ARG A 497 33.34 -2.03 21.35
C ARG A 497 33.93 -0.63 21.43
N VAL A 498 33.18 0.36 21.89
CA VAL A 498 33.71 1.73 22.13
C VAL A 498 34.82 1.69 23.18
N ARG A 499 34.57 1.03 24.33
CA ARG A 499 35.57 0.90 25.39
C ARG A 499 36.88 0.23 24.93
N GLU A 500 36.78 -0.86 24.18
CA GLU A 500 37.94 -1.54 23.60
C GLU A 500 38.76 -0.64 22.64
N LEU A 501 38.10 0.11 21.79
CA LEU A 501 38.77 1.03 20.87
C LEU A 501 39.39 2.24 21.60
N GLU A 502 38.72 2.76 22.62
CA GLU A 502 39.24 3.86 23.43
C GLU A 502 40.46 3.43 24.24
N GLN A 503 40.45 2.25 24.85
CA GLN A 503 41.61 1.68 25.52
C GLN A 503 42.78 1.48 24.55
N GLN A 504 42.53 0.93 23.39
CA GLN A 504 43.55 0.79 22.36
C GLN A 504 44.17 2.13 21.96
N LEU A 505 43.34 3.15 21.75
CA LEU A 505 43.82 4.50 21.42
C LEU A 505 44.60 5.12 22.57
N GLU A 506 44.17 4.93 23.81
CA GLU A 506 44.85 5.44 25.01
C GLU A 506 46.27 4.83 25.18
N GLU A 507 46.39 3.51 25.02
CA GLU A 507 47.66 2.79 25.03
C GLU A 507 48.61 3.30 23.93
N GLU A 508 48.11 3.49 22.72
CA GLU A 508 48.87 4.03 21.61
C GLU A 508 49.34 5.51 21.82
N LEU A 509 48.47 6.36 22.37
CA LEU A 509 48.82 7.75 22.71
C LEU A 509 49.86 7.83 23.83
N ALA A 510 49.73 6.97 24.84
CA ALA A 510 50.72 6.87 25.95
C ALA A 510 52.10 6.39 25.45
N ALA A 511 52.15 5.43 24.55
CA ALA A 511 53.38 4.94 23.94
C ALA A 511 54.12 6.04 23.17
N ARG A 512 53.39 7.05 22.62
CA ARG A 512 53.93 8.16 21.84
C ARG A 512 54.29 9.38 22.67
N GLN A 513 54.05 9.35 23.99
CA GLN A 513 54.37 10.45 24.94
C GLN A 513 53.90 11.82 24.45
N VAL A 514 52.64 11.90 23.98
CA VAL A 514 52.08 13.16 23.45
C VAL A 514 52.02 14.25 24.54
N PRO A 515 52.19 15.53 24.20
CA PRO A 515 52.31 16.61 25.19
C PRO A 515 50.90 17.10 25.63
N SER A 516 50.17 16.25 26.38
CA SER A 516 48.84 16.56 26.92
C SER A 516 48.65 15.87 28.27
N GLU A 517 47.83 16.50 29.14
CA GLU A 517 47.37 15.91 30.41
C GLU A 517 46.17 14.97 30.16
N GLN A 518 45.41 15.15 29.07
CA GLN A 518 44.23 14.37 28.71
C GLN A 518 44.29 13.94 27.23
N PRO A 519 45.27 13.11 26.83
CA PRO A 519 45.52 12.82 25.40
C PRO A 519 44.31 12.24 24.66
N LEU A 520 43.62 11.29 25.27
CA LEU A 520 42.45 10.63 24.65
C LEU A 520 41.31 11.63 24.42
N ALA A 521 40.98 12.46 25.41
CA ALA A 521 39.90 13.43 25.33
C ALA A 521 40.18 14.48 24.24
N GLU A 522 41.37 15.07 24.21
CA GLU A 522 41.78 16.04 23.21
C GLU A 522 41.82 15.45 21.82
N PHE A 523 42.30 14.22 21.64
CA PHE A 523 42.34 13.55 20.36
C PHE A 523 40.92 13.28 19.79
N LEU A 524 40.03 12.79 20.66
CA LEU A 524 38.65 12.53 20.28
C LEU A 524 37.87 13.82 19.97
N GLU A 525 38.11 14.90 20.72
CA GLU A 525 37.56 16.23 20.41
C GLU A 525 38.01 16.72 19.04
N TYR A 526 39.29 16.58 18.72
CA TYR A 526 39.80 16.94 17.40
C TYR A 526 39.16 16.13 16.28
N MET A 527 39.00 14.83 16.47
CA MET A 527 38.35 13.96 15.51
C MET A 527 36.87 14.30 15.32
N GLN A 528 36.17 14.66 16.41
CA GLN A 528 34.77 15.11 16.35
C GLN A 528 34.63 16.41 15.59
N LEU A 529 35.52 17.40 15.82
CA LEU A 529 35.56 18.65 15.08
C LEU A 529 35.79 18.43 13.58
N GLN A 530 36.67 17.51 13.20
CA GLN A 530 36.89 17.14 11.80
C GLN A 530 35.65 16.53 11.15
N ARG A 531 34.98 15.67 11.87
CA ARG A 531 33.73 15.05 11.41
C ARG A 531 32.63 16.08 11.22
N ASP A 532 32.44 16.98 12.20
CA ASP A 532 31.40 18.01 12.16
C ASP A 532 31.64 18.96 11.01
N LEU A 533 32.89 19.32 10.74
CA LEU A 533 33.29 20.11 9.58
C LEU A 533 32.92 19.40 8.27
N SER A 534 33.28 18.11 8.15
CA SER A 534 32.96 17.30 6.96
C SER A 534 31.45 17.16 6.73
N LEU A 535 30.67 17.01 7.80
CA LEU A 535 29.20 16.95 7.75
C LEU A 535 28.62 18.29 7.29
N GLU A 536 29.08 19.40 7.86
CA GLU A 536 28.62 20.75 7.50
C GLU A 536 28.95 21.10 6.04
N GLU A 537 30.14 20.73 5.56
CA GLU A 537 30.53 20.88 4.16
C GLU A 537 29.66 20.05 3.20
N ARG A 538 29.35 18.80 3.59
CA ARG A 538 28.45 17.93 2.81
C ARG A 538 27.02 18.49 2.76
N ASN A 539 26.52 18.97 3.91
CA ASN A 539 25.19 19.59 3.99
C ASN A 539 25.12 20.88 3.18
N ALA A 540 26.13 21.71 3.27
CA ALA A 540 26.24 22.92 2.46
C ALA A 540 26.28 22.60 0.95
N LYS A 541 26.98 21.54 0.55
CA LYS A 541 27.01 21.05 -0.83
C LYS A 541 25.64 20.55 -1.28
N LYS A 542 24.93 19.76 -0.44
CA LYS A 542 23.56 19.27 -0.74
C LYS A 542 22.58 20.44 -0.89
N LEU A 543 22.64 21.40 0.03
CA LEU A 543 21.79 22.59 0.00
C LEU A 543 22.01 23.42 -1.28
N ARG A 544 23.26 23.61 -1.70
CA ARG A 544 23.60 24.31 -2.95
C ARG A 544 23.04 23.58 -4.18
N ILE A 545 23.14 22.24 -4.20
CA ILE A 545 22.58 21.43 -5.29
C ILE A 545 21.07 21.62 -5.34
N ARG A 546 20.40 21.56 -4.18
CA ARG A 546 18.95 21.75 -4.07
C ARG A 546 18.52 23.13 -4.55
N GLN A 547 19.13 24.19 -4.02
CA GLN A 547 18.85 25.60 -4.41
C GLN A 547 19.09 25.84 -5.91
N ARG A 548 20.16 25.23 -6.47
CA ARG A 548 20.41 25.27 -7.91
C ARG A 548 19.28 24.62 -8.69
N ARG A 549 18.86 23.41 -8.29
CA ARG A 549 17.76 22.69 -8.94
C ARG A 549 16.47 23.48 -8.89
N GLU A 550 16.11 24.01 -7.74
CA GLU A 550 14.92 24.85 -7.54
C GLU A 550 14.96 26.10 -8.45
N ALA A 551 16.08 26.78 -8.51
CA ALA A 551 16.24 27.96 -9.37
C ALA A 551 16.16 27.65 -10.87
N VAL A 552 16.71 26.52 -11.31
CA VAL A 552 16.61 26.04 -12.70
C VAL A 552 15.18 25.62 -13.02
N THR A 553 14.54 24.85 -12.13
CA THR A 553 13.13 24.41 -12.28
C THR A 553 12.20 25.60 -12.38
N ALA A 554 12.37 26.62 -11.55
CA ALA A 554 11.56 27.84 -11.56
C ALA A 554 11.62 28.59 -12.90
N VAL A 555 12.74 28.51 -13.62
CA VAL A 555 12.86 29.09 -14.96
C VAL A 555 12.28 28.16 -16.02
N LEU A 556 12.69 26.88 -16.03
CA LEU A 556 12.31 25.94 -17.08
C LEU A 556 10.82 25.59 -17.07
N SER A 557 10.16 25.58 -15.90
CA SER A 557 8.72 25.33 -15.79
C SER A 557 7.84 26.41 -16.45
N LYS A 558 8.37 27.64 -16.59
CA LYS A 558 7.65 28.81 -17.10
C LYS A 558 7.93 29.11 -18.58
N VAL A 559 8.90 28.42 -19.21
CA VAL A 559 9.26 28.72 -20.60
C VAL A 559 8.18 28.26 -21.57
N ARG A 560 8.02 29.03 -22.64
CA ARG A 560 7.06 28.77 -23.73
C ARG A 560 7.81 28.51 -25.05
N VAL A 561 7.13 27.86 -25.97
CA VAL A 561 7.67 27.66 -27.34
C VAL A 561 7.93 29.04 -27.97
N GLY A 562 9.15 29.24 -28.50
CA GLY A 562 9.63 30.51 -29.04
C GLY A 562 10.48 31.30 -28.06
N ASP A 563 10.51 30.99 -26.78
CA ASP A 563 11.39 31.72 -25.86
C ASP A 563 12.86 31.48 -26.21
N VAL A 564 13.65 32.56 -26.20
CA VAL A 564 15.08 32.53 -26.44
C VAL A 564 15.79 32.53 -25.08
N LEU A 565 16.48 31.44 -24.81
CA LEU A 565 17.23 31.22 -23.57
C LEU A 565 18.70 31.57 -23.77
N ALA A 566 19.30 32.23 -22.80
CA ALA A 566 20.73 32.31 -22.65
C ALA A 566 21.21 31.21 -21.71
N LEU A 567 22.10 30.35 -22.19
CA LEU A 567 22.66 29.20 -21.48
C LEU A 567 24.11 29.47 -21.10
N SER A 568 24.51 29.09 -19.88
CA SER A 568 25.88 29.30 -19.41
C SER A 568 26.85 28.33 -20.09
N THR A 569 27.97 28.82 -20.58
CA THR A 569 29.10 28.02 -21.06
C THR A 569 30.41 28.53 -20.49
N LYS A 570 31.53 27.81 -20.69
CA LYS A 570 32.87 28.22 -20.17
C LYS A 570 33.38 29.54 -20.75
N LYS A 571 32.98 29.91 -21.96
CA LYS A 571 33.49 31.11 -22.64
C LYS A 571 32.50 32.28 -22.55
N ARG A 572 31.32 32.14 -23.07
CA ARG A 572 30.24 33.15 -23.06
C ARG A 572 28.89 32.48 -23.15
N PRO A 573 27.80 33.07 -22.60
CA PRO A 573 26.47 32.49 -22.74
C PRO A 573 26.12 32.24 -24.20
N VAL A 574 25.50 31.09 -24.47
CA VAL A 574 25.04 30.65 -25.79
C VAL A 574 23.53 30.81 -25.86
N LEU A 575 23.00 31.23 -27.01
CA LEU A 575 21.57 31.34 -27.20
C LEU A 575 20.95 30.01 -27.66
N ALA A 576 19.77 29.70 -27.15
CA ALA A 576 18.95 28.59 -27.57
C ALA A 576 17.48 29.02 -27.65
N VAL A 577 16.71 28.48 -28.59
CA VAL A 577 15.29 28.72 -28.66
C VAL A 577 14.51 27.48 -28.25
N VAL A 578 13.46 27.68 -27.46
CA VAL A 578 12.55 26.61 -27.01
C VAL A 578 11.65 26.21 -28.17
N VAL A 579 11.69 24.92 -28.55
CA VAL A 579 10.86 24.35 -29.62
C VAL A 579 9.81 23.39 -29.07
N LYS A 580 9.95 22.93 -27.82
CA LYS A 580 8.97 22.12 -27.09
C LYS A 580 8.94 22.58 -25.64
N ALA A 581 7.78 23.04 -25.21
CA ALA A 581 7.53 23.44 -23.81
C ALA A 581 7.55 22.25 -22.86
N PRO A 582 7.80 22.44 -21.54
CA PRO A 582 7.81 21.37 -20.57
C PRO A 582 6.41 20.77 -20.39
N GLY A 583 6.33 19.43 -20.32
CA GLY A 583 5.07 18.72 -20.10
C GLY A 583 4.70 18.55 -18.62
N ARG A 584 5.70 18.66 -17.71
CA ARG A 584 5.53 18.53 -16.24
C ARG A 584 6.27 19.64 -15.54
N PRO A 585 5.60 20.51 -14.75
CA PRO A 585 6.26 21.61 -14.04
C PRO A 585 7.27 21.15 -12.98
N ALA A 586 7.04 20.00 -12.32
CA ALA A 586 7.92 19.47 -11.28
C ALA A 586 9.23 18.87 -11.85
N ASP A 587 9.22 18.35 -13.08
CA ASP A 587 10.39 17.82 -13.78
C ASP A 587 10.38 18.35 -15.22
N PRO A 588 10.73 19.65 -15.44
CA PRO A 588 10.59 20.28 -16.74
C PRO A 588 11.67 19.81 -17.72
N ARG A 589 11.23 19.12 -18.77
CA ARG A 589 12.04 18.71 -19.93
C ARG A 589 11.70 19.60 -21.12
N VAL A 590 12.65 20.39 -21.54
CA VAL A 590 12.44 21.42 -22.55
C VAL A 590 13.19 21.06 -23.83
N GLY A 591 12.50 21.01 -24.96
CA GLY A 591 13.15 20.84 -26.27
C GLY A 591 13.71 22.17 -26.78
N ILE A 592 15.01 22.21 -27.09
CA ILE A 592 15.68 23.43 -27.56
C ILE A 592 16.47 23.19 -28.84
N ILE A 593 16.72 24.31 -29.58
CA ILE A 593 17.71 24.40 -30.66
C ILE A 593 18.71 25.46 -30.25
N MET A 594 20.00 25.14 -30.18
CA MET A 594 21.09 26.06 -29.89
C MET A 594 21.57 26.79 -31.13
N GLU A 595 22.23 27.93 -30.96
CA GLU A 595 22.88 28.69 -32.06
C GLU A 595 23.98 27.89 -32.77
N SER A 596 24.51 26.83 -32.19
CA SER A 596 25.40 25.86 -32.81
C SER A 596 24.72 24.92 -33.82
N GLY A 597 23.38 24.89 -33.84
CA GLY A 597 22.59 23.94 -34.62
C GLY A 597 22.27 22.66 -33.86
N TRP A 598 22.76 22.48 -32.63
CA TRP A 598 22.38 21.33 -31.80
C TRP A 598 20.89 21.43 -31.43
N ARG A 599 20.18 20.30 -31.61
CA ARG A 599 18.77 20.13 -31.25
C ARG A 599 18.65 18.96 -30.28
N GLY A 600 18.00 19.19 -29.15
CA GLY A 600 17.81 18.15 -28.12
C GLY A 600 16.85 18.60 -27.03
N THR A 601 16.65 17.71 -26.07
CA THR A 601 15.89 17.99 -24.85
C THR A 601 16.88 18.22 -23.74
N VAL A 602 16.64 19.23 -22.92
CA VAL A 602 17.44 19.56 -21.73
C VAL A 602 16.59 19.40 -20.48
N GLU A 603 17.23 18.97 -19.42
CA GLU A 603 16.66 18.72 -18.10
C GLU A 603 17.29 19.66 -17.06
N VAL A 604 16.74 19.66 -15.84
CA VAL A 604 17.20 20.54 -14.76
C VAL A 604 18.69 20.33 -14.44
N ASP A 605 19.15 19.08 -14.50
CA ASP A 605 20.52 18.73 -14.13
C ASP A 605 21.59 19.12 -15.18
N ASP A 606 21.16 19.45 -16.41
CA ASP A 606 22.07 19.92 -17.47
C ASP A 606 22.61 21.34 -17.21
N PHE A 607 22.04 22.06 -16.22
CA PHE A 607 22.37 23.45 -15.99
C PHE A 607 23.17 23.65 -14.69
N ALA A 608 24.42 24.02 -14.83
CA ALA A 608 25.25 24.48 -13.69
C ALA A 608 24.81 25.86 -13.15
N VAL A 609 24.22 26.68 -14.01
CA VAL A 609 23.71 28.04 -13.72
C VAL A 609 22.31 28.15 -14.34
N PRO A 610 21.31 28.70 -13.63
CA PRO A 610 19.97 28.85 -14.18
C PRO A 610 19.98 29.58 -15.54
N PRO A 611 19.28 29.07 -16.55
CA PRO A 611 19.14 29.78 -17.83
C PRO A 611 18.32 31.03 -17.65
N LYS A 612 18.49 32.00 -18.55
CA LYS A 612 17.70 33.24 -18.53
C LYS A 612 16.93 33.41 -19.84
N VAL A 613 15.63 33.64 -19.73
CA VAL A 613 14.83 34.06 -20.89
C VAL A 613 15.26 35.49 -21.26
N VAL A 614 15.71 35.68 -22.49
CA VAL A 614 16.25 36.97 -22.96
C VAL A 614 15.40 37.61 -24.06
N SER A 615 14.60 36.85 -24.76
CA SER A 615 13.73 37.33 -25.82
C SER A 615 12.70 36.26 -26.19
N HIS A 616 11.79 36.57 -27.12
CA HIS A 616 10.86 35.63 -27.68
C HIS A 616 10.93 35.71 -29.22
N MET A 617 11.00 34.55 -29.88
CA MET A 617 11.06 34.41 -31.32
C MET A 617 9.78 33.76 -31.83
N ARG A 618 9.05 34.38 -32.76
CA ARG A 618 7.87 33.76 -33.40
C ARG A 618 8.32 32.58 -34.26
N LEU A 619 7.90 31.39 -33.87
CA LEU A 619 8.06 30.16 -34.62
C LEU A 619 6.74 29.91 -35.37
N GLY A 620 6.76 29.78 -36.71
CA GLY A 620 5.54 29.50 -37.49
C GLY A 620 4.86 28.22 -37.08
N GLY A 621 3.56 28.02 -37.44
CA GLY A 621 2.66 27.02 -36.86
C GLY A 621 2.98 25.53 -36.99
N TYR A 622 4.11 25.11 -37.54
CA TYR A 622 4.55 23.71 -37.66
C TYR A 622 5.91 23.51 -37.00
N HIS A 623 5.94 23.36 -35.69
CA HIS A 623 7.18 23.21 -34.90
C HIS A 623 7.91 21.86 -35.10
N LYS A 624 7.24 20.83 -35.65
CA LYS A 624 7.84 19.49 -35.83
C LYS A 624 8.70 19.36 -37.11
N THR A 625 8.45 20.17 -38.15
CA THR A 625 9.11 20.07 -39.46
C THR A 625 10.04 21.26 -39.77
N MET A 626 10.35 22.08 -38.78
CA MET A 626 11.14 23.30 -38.97
C MET A 626 12.62 23.02 -39.31
N ASP A 627 13.11 23.59 -40.40
CA ASP A 627 14.50 23.47 -40.77
C ASP A 627 15.41 24.13 -39.70
N THR A 628 16.25 23.33 -39.05
CA THR A 628 17.19 23.76 -38.02
C THR A 628 18.08 24.90 -38.49
N LYS A 629 18.52 24.91 -39.77
CA LYS A 629 19.37 25.97 -40.37
C LYS A 629 18.66 27.32 -40.35
N GLN A 630 17.38 27.34 -40.71
CA GLN A 630 16.58 28.57 -40.74
C GLN A 630 16.34 29.13 -39.31
N VAL A 631 16.09 28.24 -38.35
CA VAL A 631 15.93 28.59 -36.93
C VAL A 631 17.23 29.24 -36.39
N VAL A 632 18.37 28.63 -36.67
CA VAL A 632 19.69 29.13 -36.26
C VAL A 632 20.00 30.48 -36.90
N LYS A 633 19.67 30.67 -38.22
CA LYS A 633 19.82 31.98 -38.90
C LYS A 633 19.00 33.07 -38.23
N ASN A 634 17.74 32.75 -37.82
CA ASN A 634 16.89 33.69 -37.11
C ASN A 634 17.34 33.92 -35.68
N LEU A 635 17.81 32.89 -34.95
CA LEU A 635 18.32 33.01 -33.59
C LEU A 635 19.55 33.97 -33.49
N LYS A 636 20.40 34.00 -34.54
CA LYS A 636 21.55 34.91 -34.60
C LYS A 636 21.14 36.41 -34.58
N LYS A 637 19.92 36.76 -35.03
CA LYS A 637 19.39 38.11 -34.95
C LYS A 637 19.22 38.60 -33.52
N TYR A 638 19.08 37.70 -32.57
CA TYR A 638 18.92 38.00 -31.13
C TYR A 638 20.25 38.08 -30.37
N ALA A 639 21.38 38.05 -31.07
CA ALA A 639 22.70 38.14 -30.45
C ALA A 639 22.88 39.37 -29.57
N HIS A 640 22.19 40.46 -29.85
CA HIS A 640 22.21 41.71 -29.05
C HIS A 640 21.58 41.54 -27.66
N SER A 641 20.64 40.58 -27.50
CA SER A 641 19.97 40.29 -26.23
C SER A 641 20.79 39.35 -25.31
N ARG A 642 21.97 38.92 -25.72
CA ARG A 642 22.86 38.03 -24.98
C ARG A 642 23.46 38.73 -23.77
N PRO A 643 23.28 38.22 -22.55
CA PRO A 643 23.89 38.78 -21.37
C PRO A 643 25.41 38.53 -21.37
N LYS A 644 26.17 39.47 -20.80
CA LYS A 644 27.65 39.29 -20.67
C LYS A 644 28.00 38.10 -19.80
N LYS A 645 27.24 37.86 -18.71
CA LYS A 645 27.43 36.75 -17.76
C LYS A 645 26.07 36.35 -17.13
N LEU A 646 25.87 35.07 -16.89
CA LEU A 646 24.75 34.59 -16.07
C LEU A 646 25.18 34.49 -14.61
N ARG A 647 24.28 34.81 -13.68
CA ARG A 647 24.54 34.71 -12.23
C ARG A 647 24.24 33.32 -11.74
N ALA A 648 25.13 32.74 -10.95
CA ALA A 648 24.85 31.50 -10.22
C ALA A 648 23.71 31.71 -9.22
N ALA A 649 22.91 30.66 -8.98
CA ALA A 649 21.83 30.71 -8.00
C ALA A 649 22.34 30.83 -6.55
N THR A 650 23.58 30.42 -6.31
CA THR A 650 24.20 30.39 -4.97
C THR A 650 25.61 30.97 -4.99
N THR A 651 26.05 31.55 -3.88
CA THR A 651 27.44 31.99 -3.68
C THR A 651 28.25 30.84 -3.06
N ASP A 652 29.51 30.70 -3.48
CA ASP A 652 30.46 29.69 -2.94
C ASP A 652 30.99 30.02 -1.54
N LYS A 653 30.29 30.84 -0.78
CA LYS A 653 30.71 31.18 0.61
C LYS A 653 30.39 30.04 1.54
N LEU A 654 31.36 29.63 2.34
CA LEU A 654 31.18 28.72 3.46
C LEU A 654 30.16 29.30 4.47
N THR A 655 29.40 28.46 5.12
CA THR A 655 28.49 28.88 6.19
C THR A 655 29.32 29.45 7.35
N LYS A 656 28.73 30.36 8.15
CA LYS A 656 29.40 30.87 9.37
C LYS A 656 29.85 29.75 10.29
N LYS A 657 29.04 28.66 10.40
CA LYS A 657 29.34 27.46 11.19
C LYS A 657 30.53 26.70 10.62
N ALA A 658 30.60 26.50 9.31
CA ALA A 658 31.74 25.84 8.67
C ALA A 658 33.03 26.62 8.83
N LEU A 659 32.99 27.97 8.78
CA LEU A 659 34.14 28.83 9.06
C LEU A 659 34.64 28.73 10.49
N ALA A 660 33.72 28.69 11.47
CA ALA A 660 34.06 28.52 12.87
C ALA A 660 34.69 27.12 13.13
N LEU A 661 34.12 26.06 12.55
CA LEU A 661 34.68 24.70 12.65
C LEU A 661 36.05 24.59 11.97
N HIS A 662 36.25 25.25 10.83
CA HIS A 662 37.59 25.35 10.20
C HIS A 662 38.60 26.02 11.09
N ALA A 663 38.21 27.10 11.79
CA ALA A 663 39.11 27.80 12.71
C ALA A 663 39.44 26.92 13.93
N ALA A 664 38.45 26.23 14.49
CA ALA A 664 38.62 25.30 15.60
C ALA A 664 39.59 24.15 15.24
N VAL A 665 39.36 23.47 14.11
CA VAL A 665 40.23 22.37 13.65
C VAL A 665 41.67 22.89 13.40
N ARG A 666 41.84 24.07 12.83
CA ARG A 666 43.19 24.66 12.59
C ARG A 666 43.94 25.08 13.84
N GLY A 667 43.23 25.53 14.87
CA GLY A 667 43.79 25.98 16.16
C GLY A 667 43.95 24.85 17.18
N HIS A 668 43.47 23.64 16.90
CA HIS A 668 43.50 22.57 17.87
C HIS A 668 44.90 22.01 18.14
N PRO A 669 45.30 21.80 19.40
CA PRO A 669 46.65 21.35 19.80
C PRO A 669 47.09 20.03 19.15
N VAL A 670 46.16 19.08 19.00
CA VAL A 670 46.40 17.74 18.39
C VAL A 670 46.98 17.83 17.00
N ARG A 671 46.70 18.87 16.26
CA ARG A 671 47.27 19.09 14.91
C ARG A 671 48.79 19.17 14.88
N TYR A 672 49.39 19.58 15.98
CA TYR A 672 50.84 19.76 16.14
C TYR A 672 51.51 18.55 16.81
N TRP A 673 50.75 17.51 17.18
CA TRP A 673 51.33 16.27 17.73
C TRP A 673 52.04 15.52 16.63
N GLN A 674 53.22 15.00 16.93
CA GLN A 674 53.98 14.21 15.97
C GLN A 674 53.54 12.75 15.99
N GLN A 675 53.55 12.09 14.83
CA GLN A 675 53.29 10.66 14.69
C GLN A 675 51.93 10.18 15.15
N VAL A 676 50.87 11.01 15.00
CA VAL A 676 49.48 10.63 15.34
C VAL A 676 48.55 10.47 14.10
N ASP A 677 49.07 10.72 12.91
CA ASP A 677 48.26 10.65 11.70
C ASP A 677 47.74 9.22 11.39
N ASP A 678 48.48 8.20 11.80
CA ASP A 678 48.09 6.79 11.69
C ASP A 678 46.99 6.39 12.69
N LEU A 679 46.82 7.16 13.79
CA LEU A 679 45.74 6.94 14.77
C LEU A 679 44.39 7.51 14.31
N THR A 680 44.35 8.31 13.26
CA THR A 680 43.10 8.91 12.77
C THR A 680 42.06 7.88 12.38
N GLN A 681 42.50 6.70 11.88
CA GLN A 681 41.57 5.62 11.58
C GLN A 681 40.89 5.08 12.83
N ILE A 682 41.62 4.83 13.91
CA ILE A 682 41.05 4.38 15.21
C ILE A 682 40.10 5.45 15.74
N GLY A 683 40.49 6.73 15.69
CA GLY A 683 39.64 7.85 16.09
C GLY A 683 38.33 7.92 15.30
N HIS A 684 38.38 7.69 13.97
CA HIS A 684 37.18 7.61 13.15
C HIS A 684 36.27 6.42 13.51
N ASP A 685 36.88 5.27 13.82
CA ASP A 685 36.15 4.06 14.20
C ASP A 685 35.48 4.24 15.58
N ILE A 686 36.12 4.92 16.54
CA ILE A 686 35.51 5.28 17.85
C ILE A 686 34.30 6.21 17.63
N ILE A 687 34.46 7.27 16.83
CA ILE A 687 33.35 8.22 16.58
C ILE A 687 32.20 7.54 15.85
N ARG A 688 32.48 6.61 14.94
CA ARG A 688 31.45 5.80 14.29
C ARG A 688 30.73 4.91 15.28
N ALA A 689 31.47 4.19 16.14
CA ALA A 689 30.92 3.32 17.16
C ALA A 689 30.09 4.11 18.19
N ARG A 690 30.54 5.27 18.67
CA ARG A 690 29.75 6.15 19.56
C ARG A 690 28.45 6.60 18.90
N THR A 691 28.49 6.95 17.60
CA THR A 691 27.29 7.33 16.84
C THR A 691 26.30 6.17 16.70
N GLU A 692 26.81 4.95 16.61
CA GLU A 692 25.98 3.75 16.57
C GLU A 692 25.32 3.50 17.92
N VAL A 693 26.05 3.67 19.04
CA VAL A 693 25.52 3.63 20.41
C VAL A 693 24.41 4.67 20.58
N ASP A 694 24.64 5.94 20.18
CA ASP A 694 23.64 7.00 20.28
C ASP A 694 22.36 6.66 19.48
N LYS A 695 22.50 6.08 18.29
CA LYS A 695 21.36 5.64 17.47
C LYS A 695 20.62 4.48 18.11
N LEU A 696 21.34 3.52 18.69
CA LEU A 696 20.73 2.38 19.37
C LEU A 696 20.00 2.84 20.63
N HIS A 697 20.57 3.76 21.44
CA HIS A 697 19.87 4.37 22.55
C HIS A 697 18.61 5.11 22.13
N ALA A 698 18.68 5.96 21.09
CA ALA A 698 17.51 6.64 20.55
C ALA A 698 16.43 5.65 20.05
N THR A 699 16.85 4.49 19.52
CA THR A 699 15.92 3.44 19.09
C THR A 699 15.27 2.75 20.29
N VAL A 700 16.06 2.47 21.35
CA VAL A 700 15.54 1.91 22.62
C VAL A 700 14.56 2.89 23.26
N ASP A 701 14.94 4.17 23.37
CA ASP A 701 14.10 5.21 23.96
C ASP A 701 12.77 5.39 23.20
N ALA A 702 12.83 5.37 21.86
CA ALA A 702 11.62 5.40 21.02
C ALA A 702 10.76 4.14 21.19
N SER A 703 11.36 2.98 21.47
CA SER A 703 10.65 1.73 21.70
C SER A 703 10.03 1.62 23.09
N VAL A 704 10.42 2.46 24.05
CA VAL A 704 9.85 2.58 25.40
C VAL A 704 8.52 3.36 25.38
N ASP A 705 8.15 3.97 24.25
CA ASP A 705 6.86 4.60 24.10
C ASP A 705 5.79 3.51 23.92
N THR A 706 5.17 3.12 25.05
CA THR A 706 4.17 2.06 25.08
C THR A 706 2.85 2.51 24.46
N LEU A 707 2.07 1.58 23.90
CA LEU A 707 0.72 1.87 23.43
C LEU A 707 -0.19 2.44 24.53
N GLY A 708 0.10 2.09 25.79
CA GLY A 708 -0.55 2.72 26.94
C GLY A 708 -0.28 4.22 27.02
N LYS A 709 0.95 4.67 26.78
CA LYS A 709 1.28 6.11 26.76
C LYS A 709 0.64 6.83 25.58
N GLU A 710 0.54 6.17 24.41
CA GLU A 710 -0.17 6.72 23.26
C GLU A 710 -1.65 6.89 23.58
N PHE A 711 -2.26 5.90 24.23
CA PHE A 711 -3.62 5.97 24.74
C PHE A 711 -3.80 7.15 25.72
N ASP A 712 -2.89 7.36 26.68
CA ASP A 712 -2.92 8.49 27.59
C ASP A 712 -2.87 9.83 26.83
N ARG A 713 -2.05 9.95 25.76
CA ARG A 713 -2.00 11.15 24.92
C ARG A 713 -3.30 11.38 24.18
N ILE A 714 -3.90 10.30 23.65
CA ILE A 714 -5.22 10.37 22.99
C ILE A 714 -6.28 10.85 23.98
N LEU A 715 -6.34 10.26 25.18
CA LEU A 715 -7.30 10.71 26.21
C LEU A 715 -7.05 12.17 26.64
N GLY A 716 -5.78 12.60 26.66
CA GLY A 716 -5.42 13.99 26.93
C GLY A 716 -6.02 14.96 25.89
N LEU A 717 -5.90 14.65 24.60
CA LEU A 717 -6.50 15.44 23.51
C LEU A 717 -8.04 15.39 23.59
N LEU A 718 -8.59 14.20 23.79
CA LEU A 718 -10.06 14.02 23.90
C LEU A 718 -10.63 14.76 25.10
N ALA A 719 -9.90 14.90 26.20
CA ALA A 719 -10.31 15.68 27.35
C ALA A 719 -10.27 17.20 27.07
N GLU A 720 -9.26 17.69 26.34
CA GLU A 720 -9.23 19.10 25.89
C GLU A 720 -10.39 19.44 24.95
N LEU A 721 -10.86 18.46 24.20
CA LEU A 721 -11.99 18.60 23.28
C LEU A 721 -13.34 18.16 23.89
N ASP A 722 -13.43 17.95 25.21
CA ASP A 722 -14.62 17.56 25.98
C ASP A 722 -15.29 16.23 25.56
N TYR A 723 -14.56 15.31 24.96
CA TYR A 723 -15.03 13.94 24.68
C TYR A 723 -14.80 12.98 25.86
N VAL A 724 -13.90 13.35 26.73
CA VAL A 724 -13.55 12.63 27.96
C VAL A 724 -13.48 13.64 29.11
N GLU A 725 -13.92 13.23 30.29
CA GLU A 725 -13.89 14.03 31.51
C GLU A 725 -13.03 13.33 32.56
N TYR A 726 -12.14 14.08 33.22
CA TYR A 726 -11.41 13.57 34.37
C TYR A 726 -12.18 13.82 35.66
N VAL A 727 -12.71 12.75 36.27
CA VAL A 727 -13.49 12.87 37.51
C VAL A 727 -12.59 13.41 38.61
N ASP A 728 -13.06 14.49 39.28
CA ASP A 728 -12.32 15.20 40.34
C ASP A 728 -10.91 15.66 39.90
N GLY A 729 -10.65 15.80 38.58
CA GLY A 729 -9.36 16.17 38.04
C GLY A 729 -8.33 15.04 38.10
N ASP A 730 -8.73 13.83 38.46
CA ASP A 730 -7.84 12.67 38.49
C ASP A 730 -7.66 12.05 37.10
N ARG A 731 -6.46 12.15 36.55
CA ARG A 731 -6.08 11.59 35.25
C ARG A 731 -6.18 10.06 35.18
N ASN A 732 -6.21 9.37 36.30
CA ASN A 732 -6.38 7.92 36.36
C ASN A 732 -7.87 7.50 36.39
N ASN A 733 -8.79 8.47 36.39
CA ASN A 733 -10.23 8.21 36.39
C ASN A 733 -10.93 8.99 35.26
N PRO A 734 -10.55 8.77 33.98
CA PRO A 734 -11.26 9.36 32.86
C PRO A 734 -12.61 8.68 32.66
N ARG A 735 -13.60 9.46 32.23
CA ARG A 735 -14.93 8.98 31.84
C ARG A 735 -15.31 9.53 30.49
N VAL A 736 -16.05 8.75 29.73
CA VAL A 736 -16.58 9.19 28.43
C VAL A 736 -17.72 10.17 28.70
N SER A 737 -17.64 11.34 28.05
CA SER A 737 -18.71 12.34 28.08
C SER A 737 -19.84 11.97 27.11
N GLU A 738 -20.92 12.75 27.09
CA GLU A 738 -22.02 12.61 26.10
C GLU A 738 -21.47 12.77 24.66
N GLU A 739 -20.55 13.73 24.45
CA GLU A 739 -19.87 13.91 23.16
C GLU A 739 -18.99 12.72 22.82
N GLY A 740 -18.31 12.14 23.80
CA GLY A 740 -17.54 10.92 23.60
C GLY A 740 -18.42 9.73 23.21
N GLU A 741 -19.62 9.61 23.77
CA GLU A 741 -20.57 8.57 23.35
C GLU A 741 -21.01 8.70 21.89
N ARG A 742 -21.12 9.93 21.39
CA ARG A 742 -21.41 10.20 19.97
C ARG A 742 -20.21 9.87 19.08
N LEU A 743 -18.99 10.23 19.49
CA LEU A 743 -17.74 9.84 18.79
C LEU A 743 -17.62 8.32 18.71
N ALA A 744 -18.00 7.59 19.75
CA ALA A 744 -17.97 6.13 19.78
C ALA A 744 -18.79 5.46 18.66
N LEU A 745 -19.76 6.17 18.06
CA LEU A 745 -20.59 5.69 16.96
C LEU A 745 -19.96 5.92 15.56
N ILE A 746 -18.85 6.66 15.47
CA ILE A 746 -18.21 7.02 14.21
C ILE A 746 -17.00 6.12 13.99
N HIS A 747 -17.09 5.23 13.01
CA HIS A 747 -16.01 4.30 12.63
C HIS A 747 -15.38 4.72 11.29
N SER A 748 -14.57 5.78 11.32
CA SER A 748 -13.91 6.38 10.16
C SER A 748 -12.43 6.64 10.48
N GLU A 749 -11.57 6.68 9.49
CA GLU A 749 -10.19 7.15 9.65
C GLU A 749 -10.10 8.64 10.03
N CYS A 750 -11.20 9.37 9.82
CA CYS A 750 -11.35 10.78 10.20
C CYS A 750 -12.41 10.94 11.31
N ASP A 751 -12.54 9.96 12.22
CA ASP A 751 -13.59 9.89 13.24
C ASP A 751 -13.73 11.18 14.08
N LEU A 752 -12.63 11.67 14.64
CA LEU A 752 -12.61 12.88 15.45
C LEU A 752 -12.94 14.14 14.62
N LEU A 753 -12.46 14.22 13.37
CA LEU A 753 -12.79 15.33 12.47
C LEU A 753 -14.29 15.35 12.16
N VAL A 754 -14.89 14.20 11.85
CA VAL A 754 -16.32 14.06 11.59
C VAL A 754 -17.13 14.46 12.82
N ALA A 755 -16.75 13.96 14.02
CA ALA A 755 -17.42 14.30 15.28
C ALA A 755 -17.36 15.80 15.54
N GLN A 756 -16.22 16.43 15.33
CA GLN A 756 -16.05 17.88 15.50
C GLN A 756 -16.86 18.71 14.48
N CYS A 757 -16.93 18.26 13.21
CA CYS A 757 -17.78 18.92 12.21
C CYS A 757 -19.24 18.91 12.61
N LEU A 758 -19.74 17.77 13.10
CA LEU A 758 -21.11 17.61 13.57
C LEU A 758 -21.37 18.45 14.81
N ARG A 759 -20.50 18.38 15.82
CA ARG A 759 -20.63 19.11 17.07
C ARG A 759 -20.64 20.64 16.87
N ARG A 760 -19.80 21.15 15.95
CA ARG A 760 -19.72 22.59 15.64
C ARG A 760 -20.78 23.05 14.63
N GLY A 761 -21.66 22.16 14.16
CA GLY A 761 -22.69 22.49 13.19
C GLY A 761 -22.17 22.89 11.81
N ILE A 762 -20.94 22.50 11.44
CA ILE A 762 -20.33 22.87 10.13
C ILE A 762 -21.13 22.28 8.96
N TRP A 763 -21.80 21.16 9.18
CA TRP A 763 -22.60 20.46 8.17
C TRP A 763 -24.09 20.70 8.29
N ASP A 764 -24.54 21.65 9.14
CA ASP A 764 -25.94 21.99 9.34
C ASP A 764 -26.51 22.78 8.16
N GLY A 765 -27.79 22.55 7.88
CA GLY A 765 -28.52 23.24 6.82
C GLY A 765 -28.17 22.82 5.39
N LEU A 766 -27.29 21.80 5.21
CA LEU A 766 -26.98 21.24 3.90
C LEU A 766 -28.14 20.37 3.39
N ASP A 767 -28.40 20.43 2.09
CA ASP A 767 -29.31 19.49 1.47
C ASP A 767 -28.71 18.07 1.41
N PRO A 768 -29.50 17.02 1.11
CA PRO A 768 -28.99 15.66 1.06
C PRO A 768 -27.82 15.44 0.08
N ALA A 769 -27.82 16.10 -1.06
CA ALA A 769 -26.75 15.97 -2.06
C ALA A 769 -25.49 16.73 -1.63
N GLU A 770 -25.64 17.92 -1.06
CA GLU A 770 -24.56 18.72 -0.48
C GLU A 770 -23.87 17.98 0.67
N LEU A 771 -24.67 17.42 1.60
CA LEU A 771 -24.14 16.65 2.72
C LEU A 771 -23.36 15.41 2.24
N ALA A 772 -23.86 14.69 1.23
CA ALA A 772 -23.13 13.58 0.63
C ALA A 772 -21.77 14.03 0.06
N GLY A 773 -21.75 15.19 -0.60
CA GLY A 773 -20.52 15.80 -1.13
C GLY A 773 -19.51 16.11 -0.03
N VAL A 774 -19.94 16.79 1.04
CA VAL A 774 -19.05 17.20 2.14
C VAL A 774 -18.55 15.99 2.94
N VAL A 775 -19.42 15.03 3.26
CA VAL A 775 -19.04 13.79 3.96
C VAL A 775 -18.01 13.00 3.17
N SER A 776 -18.02 13.08 1.85
CA SER A 776 -17.07 12.38 1.00
C SER A 776 -15.61 12.82 1.20
N LEU A 777 -15.36 14.03 1.71
CA LEU A 777 -14.02 14.51 2.06
C LEU A 777 -13.33 13.60 3.08
N CYS A 778 -14.13 13.03 3.99
CA CYS A 778 -13.65 12.14 5.05
C CYS A 778 -13.57 10.66 4.64
N THR A 779 -14.05 10.29 3.45
CA THR A 779 -14.04 8.90 2.97
C THR A 779 -13.15 8.69 1.74
N PHE A 780 -12.97 9.73 0.94
CA PHE A 780 -12.21 9.66 -0.31
C PHE A 780 -10.74 10.03 -0.13
N GLU A 781 -9.86 9.36 -0.84
CA GLU A 781 -8.45 9.68 -0.97
C GLU A 781 -8.02 9.51 -2.43
N ASN A 782 -7.46 10.56 -3.00
CA ASN A 782 -6.94 10.51 -4.37
C ASN A 782 -5.51 9.96 -4.37
N ARG A 783 -5.24 8.98 -5.22
CA ARG A 783 -3.90 8.40 -5.41
C ARG A 783 -2.88 9.34 -6.06
N ARG A 784 -3.33 10.47 -6.55
CA ARG A 784 -2.50 11.54 -7.15
C ARG A 784 -2.86 12.83 -6.45
N GLU A 785 -1.87 13.65 -6.14
CA GLU A 785 -2.14 15.01 -5.63
C GLU A 785 -3.17 15.71 -6.52
N THR A 786 -4.30 16.06 -5.96
CA THR A 786 -5.37 16.80 -6.65
C THR A 786 -4.83 18.16 -7.05
N ARG A 787 -4.83 18.45 -8.34
CA ARG A 787 -4.42 19.75 -8.89
C ARG A 787 -5.67 20.57 -9.19
N GLY A 788 -6.31 21.09 -8.21
CA GLY A 788 -7.48 21.95 -8.38
C GLY A 788 -7.92 22.54 -7.05
N GLU A 789 -8.51 23.70 -7.09
CA GLU A 789 -9.25 24.23 -5.96
C GLU A 789 -10.47 23.33 -5.69
N PRO A 790 -10.89 23.16 -4.41
CA PRO A 790 -12.11 22.45 -4.10
C PRO A 790 -13.29 23.06 -4.83
N ILE A 791 -14.02 22.27 -5.61
CA ILE A 791 -15.19 22.74 -6.36
C ILE A 791 -16.43 22.26 -5.62
N GLY A 792 -17.15 23.18 -4.97
CA GLY A 792 -18.47 22.95 -4.42
C GLY A 792 -19.54 23.08 -5.52
N ALA A 793 -20.59 22.27 -5.48
CA ALA A 793 -21.72 22.38 -6.37
C ALA A 793 -22.59 23.63 -6.11
N THR A 794 -22.60 24.08 -4.85
CA THR A 794 -23.30 25.26 -4.35
C THR A 794 -22.39 26.04 -3.40
N ASP A 795 -22.75 27.29 -3.12
CA ASP A 795 -22.01 28.11 -2.16
C ASP A 795 -22.04 27.49 -0.75
N ALA A 796 -23.19 26.93 -0.32
CA ALA A 796 -23.32 26.27 0.98
C ALA A 796 -22.40 25.04 1.11
N MET A 797 -22.33 24.23 0.06
CA MET A 797 -21.40 23.10 0.01
C MET A 797 -19.93 23.55 0.04
N ALA A 798 -19.59 24.59 -0.71
CA ALA A 798 -18.23 25.15 -0.74
C ALA A 798 -17.81 25.68 0.64
N ASP A 799 -18.67 26.43 1.28
CA ASP A 799 -18.43 26.97 2.64
C ASP A 799 -18.24 25.84 3.66
N ALA A 800 -19.06 24.78 3.59
CA ALA A 800 -18.93 23.62 4.48
C ALA A 800 -17.62 22.84 4.24
N MET A 801 -17.20 22.70 2.98
CA MET A 801 -15.93 22.08 2.62
C MET A 801 -14.74 22.89 3.17
N ASP A 802 -14.73 24.20 2.96
CA ASP A 802 -13.68 25.09 3.46
C ASP A 802 -13.59 25.08 4.99
N ASN A 803 -14.74 25.11 5.68
CA ASN A 803 -14.79 25.04 7.14
C ASN A 803 -14.32 23.66 7.66
N THR A 804 -14.61 22.57 6.96
CA THR A 804 -14.10 21.23 7.28
C THR A 804 -12.58 21.18 7.18
N ILE A 805 -11.99 21.80 6.13
CA ILE A 805 -10.53 21.87 5.94
C ILE A 805 -9.88 22.74 7.03
N ARG A 806 -10.48 23.90 7.38
CA ARG A 806 -9.98 24.75 8.48
C ARG A 806 -9.99 24.01 9.82
N LEU A 807 -11.07 23.29 10.09
CA LEU A 807 -11.14 22.47 11.30
C LEU A 807 -10.09 21.37 11.32
N TRP A 808 -9.80 20.75 10.18
CA TRP A 808 -8.71 19.80 10.06
C TRP A 808 -7.35 20.44 10.39
N GLU A 809 -7.09 21.68 9.94
CA GLU A 809 -5.85 22.39 10.26
C GLU A 809 -5.71 22.65 11.77
N GLU A 810 -6.81 22.99 12.45
CA GLU A 810 -6.85 23.14 13.91
C GLU A 810 -6.51 21.81 14.60
N LEU A 811 -7.22 20.74 14.22
CA LEU A 811 -7.03 19.40 14.78
C LEU A 811 -5.61 18.88 14.56
N HIS A 812 -5.09 19.06 13.36
CA HIS A 812 -3.71 18.67 12.99
C HIS A 812 -2.64 19.39 13.86
N SER A 813 -2.86 20.66 14.21
CA SER A 813 -2.00 21.38 15.16
C SER A 813 -2.08 20.79 16.57
N ASP A 814 -3.27 20.40 17.02
CA ASP A 814 -3.49 19.77 18.32
C ASP A 814 -2.87 18.38 18.40
N GLU A 815 -3.03 17.55 17.37
CA GLU A 815 -2.41 16.23 17.26
C GLU A 815 -0.89 16.32 17.34
N ARG A 816 -0.27 17.26 16.65
CA ARG A 816 1.18 17.51 16.74
C ARG A 816 1.61 17.92 18.15
N ARG A 817 0.84 18.78 18.81
CA ARG A 817 1.13 19.21 20.19
C ARG A 817 1.09 18.04 21.16
N HIS A 818 0.16 17.10 20.96
CA HIS A 818 0.05 15.88 21.75
C HIS A 818 0.95 14.72 21.26
N GLN A 819 1.74 14.91 20.21
CA GLN A 819 2.61 13.87 19.61
C GLN A 819 1.81 12.64 19.18
N LEU A 820 0.64 12.87 18.58
CA LEU A 820 -0.25 11.85 18.05
C LEU A 820 -0.06 11.68 16.54
N PRO A 821 -0.44 10.52 15.96
CA PRO A 821 -0.54 10.36 14.51
C PRO A 821 -1.49 11.40 13.91
N GLU A 822 -1.10 11.95 12.77
CA GLU A 822 -1.83 13.01 12.11
C GLU A 822 -3.05 12.43 11.36
N THR A 823 -4.25 12.98 11.59
CA THR A 823 -5.44 12.66 10.79
C THR A 823 -5.20 13.05 9.33
N ARG A 824 -5.56 12.17 8.40
CA ARG A 824 -5.34 12.42 6.97
C ARG A 824 -6.08 13.68 6.48
N TYR A 825 -5.52 14.34 5.48
CA TYR A 825 -6.11 15.52 4.85
C TYR A 825 -7.46 15.19 4.17
N PRO A 826 -8.53 16.00 4.38
CA PRO A 826 -9.81 15.85 3.69
C PRO A 826 -9.67 16.06 2.18
N ASP A 827 -10.07 15.08 1.37
CA ASP A 827 -9.92 15.13 -0.09
C ASP A 827 -11.24 15.40 -0.81
N SER A 828 -11.30 16.54 -1.51
CA SER A 828 -12.50 17.00 -2.22
C SER A 828 -12.69 16.38 -3.61
N GLY A 829 -11.80 15.52 -4.09
CA GLY A 829 -11.83 15.00 -5.46
C GLY A 829 -13.09 14.22 -5.85
N PHE A 830 -13.82 13.70 -4.88
CA PHE A 830 -15.07 12.96 -5.11
C PHE A 830 -16.34 13.77 -4.79
N ALA A 831 -16.20 14.91 -4.15
CA ALA A 831 -17.32 15.67 -3.59
C ALA A 831 -18.37 16.08 -4.64
N LEU A 832 -17.94 16.68 -5.74
CA LEU A 832 -18.84 17.07 -6.84
C LEU A 832 -19.53 15.86 -7.49
N ALA A 833 -18.79 14.77 -7.68
CA ALA A 833 -19.32 13.57 -8.31
C ALA A 833 -20.42 12.89 -7.53
N ILE A 834 -20.26 12.76 -6.20
CA ILE A 834 -21.27 12.13 -5.34
C ILE A 834 -22.46 13.06 -5.12
N HIS A 835 -22.23 14.38 -5.06
CA HIS A 835 -23.31 15.36 -5.06
C HIS A 835 -24.19 15.20 -6.29
N GLN A 836 -23.59 15.20 -7.50
CA GLN A 836 -24.35 15.04 -8.75
C GLN A 836 -25.08 13.70 -8.81
N TRP A 837 -24.47 12.63 -8.30
CA TRP A 837 -25.14 11.34 -8.19
C TRP A 837 -26.35 11.39 -7.28
N ALA A 838 -26.24 11.94 -6.09
CA ALA A 838 -27.33 12.08 -5.14
C ALA A 838 -28.44 13.00 -5.69
N ALA A 839 -28.07 14.02 -6.49
CA ALA A 839 -29.00 14.90 -7.20
C ALA A 839 -29.68 14.24 -8.43
N GLY A 840 -29.37 12.97 -8.75
CA GLY A 840 -30.06 12.23 -9.80
C GLY A 840 -29.33 12.17 -11.15
N ALA A 841 -28.12 12.70 -11.29
CA ALA A 841 -27.37 12.69 -12.53
C ALA A 841 -26.94 11.27 -12.94
N PRO A 842 -26.77 10.96 -14.24
CA PRO A 842 -26.34 9.66 -14.73
C PRO A 842 -24.86 9.42 -14.42
N LEU A 843 -24.45 8.15 -14.34
CA LEU A 843 -23.09 7.72 -13.97
C LEU A 843 -22.00 8.40 -14.80
N GLY A 844 -22.17 8.48 -16.12
CA GLY A 844 -21.18 9.09 -17.02
C GLY A 844 -20.92 10.56 -16.72
N TYR A 845 -21.96 11.31 -16.32
CA TYR A 845 -21.85 12.71 -15.91
C TYR A 845 -21.09 12.85 -14.58
N CYS A 846 -21.39 11.99 -13.60
CA CYS A 846 -20.73 12.00 -12.31
C CYS A 846 -19.24 11.64 -12.42
N MET A 847 -18.89 10.70 -13.28
CA MET A 847 -17.49 10.37 -13.57
C MET A 847 -16.73 11.51 -14.24
N ALA A 848 -17.39 12.27 -15.13
CA ALA A 848 -16.80 13.46 -15.73
C ALA A 848 -16.56 14.56 -14.67
N ALA A 849 -17.52 14.77 -13.77
CA ALA A 849 -17.38 15.70 -12.65
C ALA A 849 -16.22 15.35 -11.72
N ALA A 850 -16.00 14.05 -11.41
CA ALA A 850 -14.81 13.62 -10.66
C ALA A 850 -13.51 13.95 -11.40
N ALA A 851 -13.48 13.73 -12.73
CA ALA A 851 -12.29 14.01 -13.54
C ALA A 851 -11.98 15.53 -13.59
N GLU A 852 -12.97 16.39 -13.58
CA GLU A 852 -12.81 17.84 -13.48
C GLU A 852 -12.16 18.26 -12.15
N CYS A 853 -12.51 17.57 -11.06
CA CYS A 853 -11.88 17.72 -9.74
C CYS A 853 -10.53 17.00 -9.60
N GLY A 854 -9.99 16.43 -10.68
CA GLY A 854 -8.68 15.74 -10.69
C GLY A 854 -8.73 14.28 -10.23
N ALA A 855 -9.91 13.70 -10.00
CA ALA A 855 -10.09 12.31 -9.62
C ALA A 855 -10.45 11.44 -10.83
N GLU A 856 -9.49 10.71 -11.39
CA GLU A 856 -9.74 9.74 -12.45
C GLU A 856 -10.28 8.44 -11.84
N LEU A 857 -11.60 8.29 -11.81
CA LEU A 857 -12.30 7.12 -11.25
C LEU A 857 -12.67 6.11 -12.31
N THR A 858 -12.63 4.83 -11.94
CA THR A 858 -13.31 3.77 -12.67
C THR A 858 -14.75 3.60 -12.15
N PRO A 859 -15.69 2.98 -12.91
CA PRO A 859 -17.04 2.72 -12.41
C PRO A 859 -17.08 1.95 -11.08
N GLY A 860 -16.19 0.96 -10.91
CA GLY A 860 -16.10 0.21 -9.65
C GLY A 860 -15.55 1.04 -8.49
N ASP A 861 -14.63 1.98 -8.76
CA ASP A 861 -14.17 2.94 -7.74
C ASP A 861 -15.31 3.87 -7.33
N PHE A 862 -16.07 4.38 -8.29
CA PHE A 862 -17.23 5.22 -8.01
C PHE A 862 -18.22 4.51 -7.09
N VAL A 863 -18.63 3.27 -7.43
CA VAL A 863 -19.58 2.49 -6.61
C VAL A 863 -19.01 2.24 -5.21
N ARG A 864 -17.72 1.88 -5.11
CA ARG A 864 -17.09 1.67 -3.81
C ARG A 864 -17.09 2.93 -2.95
N GLN A 865 -16.70 4.06 -3.52
CA GLN A 865 -16.66 5.34 -2.80
C GLN A 865 -18.08 5.80 -2.40
N ALA A 866 -19.04 5.67 -3.31
CA ALA A 866 -20.44 5.98 -2.98
C ALA A 866 -20.97 5.16 -1.79
N ARG A 867 -20.60 3.88 -1.71
CA ARG A 867 -20.96 3.02 -0.56
C ARG A 867 -20.26 3.43 0.74
N GLN A 868 -18.98 3.84 0.67
CA GLN A 868 -18.29 4.37 1.86
C GLN A 868 -18.93 5.67 2.37
N VAL A 869 -19.40 6.53 1.46
CA VAL A 869 -20.18 7.72 1.85
C VAL A 869 -21.50 7.30 2.51
N VAL A 870 -22.20 6.32 1.96
CA VAL A 870 -23.43 5.77 2.57
C VAL A 870 -23.14 5.24 3.97
N ASP A 871 -22.08 4.46 4.16
CA ASP A 871 -21.69 3.92 5.46
C ASP A 871 -21.45 5.01 6.49
N LEU A 872 -20.73 6.07 6.12
CA LEU A 872 -20.48 7.20 7.04
C LEU A 872 -21.75 8.01 7.30
N LEU A 873 -22.61 8.24 6.32
CA LEU A 873 -23.90 8.91 6.49
C LEU A 873 -24.82 8.14 7.44
N GLU A 874 -24.83 6.80 7.38
CA GLU A 874 -25.58 5.96 8.32
C GLU A 874 -25.05 6.07 9.77
N GLN A 875 -23.74 6.29 9.93
CA GLN A 875 -23.14 6.54 11.23
C GLN A 875 -23.50 7.95 11.72
N VAL A 876 -23.37 8.97 10.87
CA VAL A 876 -23.79 10.36 11.16
C VAL A 876 -25.24 10.39 11.66
N ARG A 877 -26.14 9.68 11.00
CA ARG A 877 -27.54 9.58 11.40
C ARG A 877 -27.71 9.06 12.83
N LYS A 878 -26.86 8.14 13.28
CA LYS A 878 -26.94 7.53 14.63
C LYS A 878 -26.39 8.42 15.72
N THR A 879 -25.61 9.45 15.41
CA THR A 879 -24.99 10.32 16.43
C THR A 879 -26.00 11.22 17.17
N GLY A 880 -27.09 11.53 16.56
CA GLY A 880 -28.16 12.32 17.21
C GLY A 880 -27.84 13.81 17.40
N TYR A 881 -26.90 14.41 16.65
CA TYR A 881 -26.51 15.80 16.84
C TYR A 881 -27.61 16.80 16.48
N HIS A 882 -27.94 16.96 15.22
CA HIS A 882 -28.91 17.95 14.73
C HIS A 882 -29.98 17.29 13.87
N GLU A 883 -31.27 17.59 14.10
CA GLU A 883 -32.38 16.94 13.37
C GLU A 883 -32.31 17.16 11.87
N ASP A 884 -31.90 18.36 11.40
CA ASP A 884 -31.79 18.69 9.99
C ASP A 884 -30.67 17.87 9.33
N THR A 885 -29.54 17.72 10.00
CA THR A 885 -28.40 16.91 9.50
C THR A 885 -28.76 15.42 9.47
N ILE A 886 -29.51 14.93 10.48
CA ILE A 886 -30.01 13.54 10.51
C ILE A 886 -30.98 13.30 9.34
N TRP A 887 -31.88 14.24 9.12
CA TRP A 887 -32.83 14.20 8.00
C TRP A 887 -32.10 14.19 6.65
N ALA A 888 -31.15 15.11 6.47
CA ALA A 888 -30.33 15.17 5.25
C ALA A 888 -29.52 13.89 5.01
N ALA A 889 -28.88 13.33 6.06
CA ALA A 889 -28.15 12.08 5.98
C ALA A 889 -29.03 10.91 5.55
N ARG A 890 -30.24 10.78 6.10
CA ARG A 890 -31.19 9.73 5.72
C ARG A 890 -31.56 9.82 4.25
N HIS A 891 -31.94 11.02 3.78
CA HIS A 891 -32.35 11.22 2.39
C HIS A 891 -31.18 11.12 1.42
N ALA A 892 -29.96 11.49 1.85
CA ALA A 892 -28.75 11.26 1.07
C ALA A 892 -28.46 9.76 0.84
N VAL A 893 -28.62 8.94 1.88
CA VAL A 893 -28.48 7.49 1.78
C VAL A 893 -29.48 6.92 0.76
N ASP A 894 -30.75 7.32 0.83
CA ASP A 894 -31.78 6.87 -0.09
C ASP A 894 -31.48 7.33 -1.53
N ALA A 895 -31.02 8.57 -1.72
CA ALA A 895 -30.68 9.15 -3.01
C ALA A 895 -29.44 8.48 -3.66
N ILE A 896 -28.46 8.09 -2.85
CA ILE A 896 -27.24 7.42 -3.35
C ILE A 896 -27.49 5.96 -3.71
N ARG A 897 -28.36 5.24 -2.98
CA ARG A 897 -28.69 3.83 -3.20
C ARG A 897 -29.60 3.63 -4.40
N ARG A 898 -29.12 3.99 -5.59
CA ARG A 898 -29.81 3.79 -6.86
C ARG A 898 -28.88 3.23 -7.94
N GLY A 899 -29.45 2.78 -9.06
CA GLY A 899 -28.72 2.30 -10.23
C GLY A 899 -27.60 1.31 -9.88
N VAL A 900 -26.41 1.54 -10.41
CA VAL A 900 -25.24 0.64 -10.20
C VAL A 900 -24.77 0.57 -8.74
N VAL A 901 -25.08 1.54 -7.90
CA VAL A 901 -24.72 1.53 -6.46
C VAL A 901 -25.62 0.58 -5.67
N ALA A 902 -26.89 0.45 -6.04
CA ALA A 902 -27.85 -0.46 -5.40
C ALA A 902 -27.63 -1.94 -5.77
N ILE A 903 -26.97 -2.23 -6.90
CA ILE A 903 -26.80 -3.60 -7.39
C ILE A 903 -25.71 -4.32 -6.58
N GLY A 904 -26.06 -5.42 -5.94
CA GLY A 904 -25.18 -6.22 -5.09
C GLY A 904 -24.90 -5.56 -3.73
N ALA A 905 -25.84 -4.71 -3.25
CA ALA A 905 -25.88 -4.26 -1.87
C ALA A 905 -26.52 -5.33 -0.98
#